data_0a433606973c02e3c67172153e1f8592
#
_entry.id   0a433606973c02e3c67172153e1f8592
#
_cell.length_a   1.000
_cell.length_b   1.000
_cell.length_c   1.000
_cell.angle_alpha   90.00
_cell.angle_beta   90.00
_cell.angle_gamma   90.00
#
_symmetry.space_group_name_H-M   'P 1'
#
loop_
_entity.id
_entity.type
_entity.pdbx_description
1 polymer ?
#
loop_
_entity_poly.entity_id
_entity_poly.type
_entity_poly.pdbx_seq_one_letter_code
_entity_poly.pdbx_strand_id
1 'polypeptide(L)'
;MIISAKRFFQRRLVGIVATALFVGSFLLYVSTMAPSVAPGDSAEFQFVPYILGIAHPPGYALYILLGKLFTLLPLGSVAYRMNLFTALCGALAVSLTYLIILQLSEKVTIGPPSPSPSLRGRGTQIPPPGRACPELAEGGRLGEGGLCNGNSTLPQPLPPREGSTILLPLVGGACPERGRRGWERVDSTIAAQVPAILGAATFAVSPNLWQHSTFTNAHTLTATLGALALFLLLAWDKSGKDRYLYAFALVCGLSLTHHPLMLVSFPAFAVFILLVKPQLLISPRKLATFGLLFLLGLSVYVYYPIRSAPPFGPQDTNTLDGFLRLVTAQGLRMNLFSFGWREQPQRVLALKTLLGLQYNAPALLLGIAGAIWLAIKRRRAFVLLALFFTLNSAFIMNTIQDVMKYLHLPFMAYAVWIGCGAMALFDLLERGRAKPRTKALCAIALTLLLLVSPFKMGLLNLSRVDLSDYRFADDFVQATFDYFQDEGGVLLCDWDHITPLWYYDFVEGRKPRVEAKFVPAGTANPWLELVEANLGQGPVYLSGYRRSVADRYRLLPVGPFYQVLPEPLLEPPSMQHPLDATVEDVPTSWPIAILGYDLDREVARVGETLHLTLYLQALQKLDEYYMPYVHLAHWYRFTTDSRFLTLFWEPGQVVAERYDVTIPFGTEPGQYPLELGITSLSRGQDLPLSSGGTTIELATVRIEASQIQPPSDITKKALANFDSKILLEKARTNPTLAHPGQALSITLYWRVLQPMDECYTVFVHVIDPSNRIWGQKDFTSLGGSYPNFLWIPKWLEGQVIDDRYTVILDPQTPPGEYWVEVGMYGIATTRRVPIFDGELNLTGDRVILGSIRVE
;
A
#
# COMPACT_ATOMS: atom_id res chain seq x y z
N MET A 1 10.45 -45.13 8.39
CA MET A 1 11.41 -44.17 7.79
C MET A 1 10.80 -43.29 6.69
N ILE A 2 10.11 -43.80 5.69
CA ILE A 2 9.52 -43.01 4.56
C ILE A 2 8.49 -41.95 5.03
N ILE A 3 7.66 -42.24 6.03
CA ILE A 3 6.67 -41.29 6.58
C ILE A 3 7.36 -40.12 7.31
N SER A 4 8.47 -40.39 7.98
CA SER A 4 9.24 -39.33 8.67
C SER A 4 9.96 -38.40 7.69
N ALA A 5 10.57 -38.93 6.64
CA ALA A 5 11.24 -38.16 5.59
C ALA A 5 10.25 -37.25 4.84
N LYS A 6 9.05 -37.74 4.57
CA LYS A 6 7.99 -36.99 3.89
C LYS A 6 7.44 -35.83 4.72
N ARG A 7 7.22 -36.04 6.03
CA ARG A 7 6.82 -34.98 6.96
C ARG A 7 7.91 -33.93 7.11
N PHE A 8 9.18 -34.35 7.10
CA PHE A 8 10.31 -33.43 7.13
C PHE A 8 10.37 -32.56 5.87
N PHE A 9 10.19 -33.16 4.69
CA PHE A 9 10.13 -32.39 3.43
C PHE A 9 8.96 -31.40 3.39
N GLN A 10 7.77 -31.83 3.82
CA GLN A 10 6.60 -30.92 3.90
C GLN A 10 6.85 -29.73 4.82
N ARG A 11 7.47 -29.93 5.98
CA ARG A 11 7.80 -28.84 6.90
C ARG A 11 8.81 -27.87 6.31
N ARG A 12 9.84 -28.40 5.61
CA ARG A 12 10.80 -27.53 4.92
C ARG A 12 10.15 -26.71 3.83
N LEU A 13 9.28 -27.31 3.02
CA LEU A 13 8.56 -26.59 1.97
C LEU A 13 7.68 -25.47 2.54
N VAL A 14 6.92 -25.74 3.62
CA VAL A 14 6.14 -24.71 4.31
C VAL A 14 7.00 -23.56 4.79
N GLY A 15 8.15 -23.88 5.40
CA GLY A 15 9.12 -22.86 5.85
C GLY A 15 9.68 -22.04 4.68
N ILE A 16 10.08 -22.71 3.60
CA ILE A 16 10.62 -22.05 2.39
C ILE A 16 9.58 -21.08 1.80
N VAL A 17 8.33 -21.52 1.62
CA VAL A 17 7.27 -20.67 1.05
C VAL A 17 6.91 -19.52 1.98
N ALA A 18 6.82 -19.76 3.31
CA ALA A 18 6.56 -18.69 4.28
C ALA A 18 7.67 -17.63 4.24
N THR A 19 8.95 -18.07 4.16
CA THR A 19 10.11 -17.18 4.05
C THR A 19 10.10 -16.45 2.70
N ALA A 20 9.76 -17.12 1.60
CA ALA A 20 9.69 -16.48 0.28
C ALA A 20 8.59 -15.40 0.22
N LEU A 21 7.41 -15.65 0.81
CA LEU A 21 6.35 -14.65 0.93
C LEU A 21 6.76 -13.48 1.82
N PHE A 22 7.43 -13.77 2.95
CA PHE A 22 7.97 -12.73 3.82
C PHE A 22 9.00 -11.88 3.08
N VAL A 23 10.03 -12.48 2.49
CA VAL A 23 11.09 -11.75 1.78
C VAL A 23 10.53 -11.00 0.58
N GLY A 24 9.67 -11.62 -0.23
CA GLY A 24 9.07 -10.98 -1.41
C GLY A 24 8.22 -9.76 -1.04
N SER A 25 7.32 -9.88 -0.03
CA SER A 25 6.53 -8.73 0.42
C SER A 25 7.38 -7.67 1.13
N PHE A 26 8.39 -8.07 1.90
CA PHE A 26 9.32 -7.13 2.53
C PHE A 26 10.10 -6.31 1.49
N LEU A 27 10.67 -6.97 0.48
CA LEU A 27 11.38 -6.28 -0.61
C LEU A 27 10.45 -5.36 -1.41
N LEU A 28 9.22 -5.81 -1.67
CA LEU A 28 8.19 -4.99 -2.33
C LEU A 28 7.89 -3.72 -1.53
N TYR A 29 7.69 -3.84 -0.21
CA TYR A 29 7.39 -2.69 0.65
C TYR A 29 8.58 -1.74 0.78
N VAL A 30 9.80 -2.28 0.90
CA VAL A 30 11.03 -1.48 0.95
C VAL A 30 11.29 -0.73 -0.36
N SER A 31 11.02 -1.36 -1.53
CA SER A 31 11.24 -0.71 -2.84
C SER A 31 10.27 0.44 -3.12
N THR A 32 9.14 0.50 -2.41
CA THR A 32 8.10 1.53 -2.56
C THR A 32 7.95 2.41 -1.32
N MET A 33 8.90 2.34 -0.40
CA MET A 33 8.86 2.97 0.91
C MET A 33 9.29 4.43 0.85
N ALA A 34 8.62 5.30 1.62
CA ALA A 34 9.04 6.68 1.82
C ALA A 34 10.47 6.73 2.38
N PRO A 35 11.38 7.50 1.75
CA PRO A 35 12.80 7.47 2.11
C PRO A 35 13.12 8.26 3.38
N SER A 36 12.22 9.13 3.82
CA SER A 36 12.46 10.08 4.91
C SER A 36 11.23 10.27 5.80
N VAL A 37 11.11 11.43 6.41
CA VAL A 37 10.04 11.79 7.33
C VAL A 37 8.70 11.82 6.60
N ALA A 38 7.66 11.30 7.25
CA ALA A 38 6.30 11.40 6.79
C ALA A 38 5.47 12.23 7.78
N PRO A 39 4.39 12.91 7.36
CA PRO A 39 3.63 13.81 8.23
C PRO A 39 2.79 13.08 9.29
N GLY A 40 2.32 13.84 10.27
CA GLY A 40 1.33 13.40 11.25
C GLY A 40 1.83 12.29 12.19
N ASP A 41 0.98 11.28 12.45
CA ASP A 41 1.31 10.14 13.30
C ASP A 41 2.61 9.45 12.87
N SER A 42 2.93 9.49 11.58
CA SER A 42 4.13 8.84 11.06
C SER A 42 5.40 9.48 11.59
N ALA A 43 5.52 10.81 11.55
CA ALA A 43 6.65 11.52 12.12
C ALA A 43 6.73 11.28 13.63
N GLU A 44 5.60 11.32 14.34
CA GLU A 44 5.59 11.02 15.77
C GLU A 44 6.14 9.61 16.05
N PHE A 45 5.67 8.59 15.35
CA PHE A 45 6.18 7.22 15.48
C PHE A 45 7.61 7.02 14.95
N GLN A 46 8.18 8.00 14.24
CA GLN A 46 9.59 7.98 13.85
C GLN A 46 10.49 8.51 14.97
N PHE A 47 10.13 9.61 15.64
CA PHE A 47 11.00 10.18 16.68
C PHE A 47 10.71 9.67 18.09
N VAL A 48 9.45 9.37 18.47
CA VAL A 48 9.10 8.97 19.84
C VAL A 48 9.84 7.69 20.28
N PRO A 49 10.00 6.63 19.46
CA PRO A 49 10.85 5.49 19.81
C PRO A 49 12.32 5.87 19.99
N TYR A 50 12.83 6.83 19.21
CA TYR A 50 14.24 7.26 19.29
C TYR A 50 14.54 7.88 20.65
N ILE A 51 13.66 8.76 21.14
CA ILE A 51 13.84 9.46 22.43
C ILE A 51 13.24 8.68 23.62
N LEU A 52 12.59 7.52 23.39
CA LEU A 52 11.82 6.80 24.40
C LEU A 52 10.77 7.69 25.06
N GLY A 53 10.04 8.48 24.28
CA GLY A 53 8.90 9.29 24.71
C GLY A 53 7.62 8.48 24.85
N ILE A 54 6.50 9.16 25.05
CA ILE A 54 5.17 8.56 25.06
C ILE A 54 4.35 9.17 23.92
N ALA A 55 3.90 8.36 22.97
CA ALA A 55 3.10 8.81 21.85
C ALA A 55 1.68 9.22 22.29
N HIS A 56 0.93 9.86 21.39
CA HIS A 56 -0.48 10.18 21.61
C HIS A 56 -1.28 8.96 22.10
N PRO A 57 -2.42 9.15 22.83
CA PRO A 57 -3.21 8.02 23.31
C PRO A 57 -3.58 7.02 22.21
N PRO A 58 -3.41 5.71 22.45
CA PRO A 58 -3.20 5.03 23.72
C PRO A 58 -1.75 4.81 24.15
N GLY A 59 -0.77 5.55 23.62
CA GLY A 59 0.61 5.57 24.07
C GLY A 59 1.55 4.55 23.42
N TYR A 60 1.08 3.43 22.89
CA TYR A 60 1.81 2.43 22.05
C TYR A 60 3.09 1.85 22.67
N ALA A 61 3.13 1.56 23.99
CA ALA A 61 4.35 1.14 24.70
C ALA A 61 5.15 0.04 23.99
N LEU A 62 4.49 -1.04 23.55
CA LEU A 62 5.17 -2.14 22.84
C LEU A 62 5.81 -1.68 21.52
N TYR A 63 5.11 -0.83 20.75
CA TYR A 63 5.62 -0.30 19.48
C TYR A 63 6.85 0.57 19.70
N ILE A 64 6.82 1.44 20.71
CA ILE A 64 7.95 2.32 21.08
C ILE A 64 9.17 1.50 21.45
N LEU A 65 9.01 0.47 22.30
CA LEU A 65 10.13 -0.37 22.73
C LEU A 65 10.72 -1.20 21.58
N LEU A 66 9.88 -1.76 20.71
CA LEU A 66 10.36 -2.48 19.52
C LEU A 66 10.98 -1.51 18.50
N GLY A 67 10.36 -0.36 18.28
CA GLY A 67 10.88 0.69 17.40
C GLY A 67 12.23 1.21 17.88
N LYS A 68 12.44 1.33 19.20
CA LYS A 68 13.75 1.71 19.75
C LYS A 68 14.87 0.81 19.25
N LEU A 69 14.64 -0.50 19.15
CA LEU A 69 15.64 -1.43 18.62
C LEU A 69 16.01 -1.12 17.17
N PHE A 70 15.01 -0.70 16.36
CA PHE A 70 15.23 -0.31 14.98
C PHE A 70 15.98 1.02 14.86
N THR A 71 15.71 1.97 15.74
CA THR A 71 16.46 3.24 15.75
C THR A 71 17.96 3.09 16.04
N LEU A 72 18.40 1.93 16.55
CA LEU A 72 19.80 1.63 16.82
C LEU A 72 20.54 1.01 15.62
N LEU A 73 19.83 0.63 14.55
CA LEU A 73 20.45 0.04 13.36
C LEU A 73 21.32 1.10 12.65
N PRO A 74 22.50 0.73 12.12
CA PRO A 74 23.38 1.65 11.39
C PRO A 74 22.95 1.79 9.91
N LEU A 75 21.69 2.17 9.66
CA LEU A 75 21.10 2.23 8.32
C LEU A 75 20.34 3.56 8.13
N GLY A 76 20.74 4.40 7.20
CA GLY A 76 20.01 5.62 6.82
C GLY A 76 19.60 6.52 8.00
N SER A 77 18.55 7.32 7.82
CA SER A 77 17.96 8.17 8.87
C SER A 77 17.15 7.37 9.89
N VAL A 78 16.81 7.94 11.02
CA VAL A 78 15.90 7.32 12.01
C VAL A 78 14.52 7.08 11.38
N ALA A 79 14.04 8.02 10.56
CA ALA A 79 12.79 7.88 9.82
C ALA A 79 12.80 6.66 8.89
N TYR A 80 13.87 6.50 8.11
CA TYR A 80 14.06 5.33 7.24
C TYR A 80 13.99 4.01 8.02
N ARG A 81 14.67 3.93 9.19
CA ARG A 81 14.67 2.71 10.03
C ARG A 81 13.28 2.38 10.56
N MET A 82 12.50 3.39 10.92
CA MET A 82 11.14 3.19 11.40
C MET A 82 10.18 2.80 10.27
N ASN A 83 10.37 3.34 9.06
CA ASN A 83 9.68 2.87 7.87
C ASN A 83 10.01 1.40 7.58
N LEU A 84 11.28 1.01 7.73
CA LEU A 84 11.74 -0.38 7.59
C LEU A 84 11.10 -1.32 8.65
N PHE A 85 10.95 -0.86 9.91
CA PHE A 85 10.24 -1.60 10.94
C PHE A 85 8.77 -1.87 10.56
N THR A 86 8.13 -0.88 9.99
CA THR A 86 6.74 -0.99 9.53
C THR A 86 6.60 -1.98 8.36
N ALA A 87 7.51 -1.91 7.38
CA ALA A 87 7.59 -2.86 6.26
C ALA A 87 7.79 -4.31 6.76
N LEU A 88 8.64 -4.51 7.77
CA LEU A 88 8.85 -5.79 8.42
C LEU A 88 7.55 -6.34 9.04
N CYS A 89 6.82 -5.50 9.78
CA CYS A 89 5.55 -5.89 10.39
C CYS A 89 4.52 -6.30 9.32
N GLY A 90 4.38 -5.51 8.25
CA GLY A 90 3.49 -5.87 7.14
C GLY A 90 3.84 -7.21 6.49
N ALA A 91 5.11 -7.46 6.23
CA ALA A 91 5.59 -8.73 5.64
C ALA A 91 5.39 -9.94 6.58
N LEU A 92 5.54 -9.74 7.90
CA LEU A 92 5.22 -10.78 8.90
C LEU A 92 3.72 -11.11 8.89
N ALA A 93 2.85 -10.10 8.78
CA ALA A 93 1.41 -10.32 8.70
C ALA A 93 1.03 -11.15 7.46
N VAL A 94 1.68 -10.92 6.32
CA VAL A 94 1.51 -11.72 5.08
C VAL A 94 1.91 -13.18 5.31
N SER A 95 3.11 -13.40 5.84
CA SER A 95 3.63 -14.76 6.12
C SER A 95 2.74 -15.51 7.12
N LEU A 96 2.26 -14.84 8.17
CA LEU A 96 1.32 -15.42 9.13
C LEU A 96 -0.04 -15.73 8.50
N THR A 97 -0.54 -14.88 7.59
CA THR A 97 -1.78 -15.14 6.84
C THR A 97 -1.67 -16.43 6.03
N TYR A 98 -0.54 -16.65 5.33
CA TYR A 98 -0.27 -17.93 4.67
C TYR A 98 -0.32 -19.12 5.65
N LEU A 99 0.33 -19.01 6.81
CA LEU A 99 0.34 -20.06 7.83
C LEU A 99 -1.05 -20.33 8.41
N ILE A 100 -1.87 -19.30 8.61
CA ILE A 100 -3.27 -19.41 9.04
C ILE A 100 -4.06 -20.24 8.04
N ILE A 101 -3.97 -19.92 6.75
CA ILE A 101 -4.68 -20.64 5.70
C ILE A 101 -4.25 -22.12 5.65
N LEU A 102 -2.96 -22.40 5.81
CA LEU A 102 -2.46 -23.78 5.91
C LEU A 102 -2.98 -24.54 7.15
N GLN A 103 -3.20 -23.86 8.30
CA GLN A 103 -3.82 -24.51 9.45
C GLN A 103 -5.25 -24.96 9.16
N LEU A 104 -5.98 -24.22 8.31
CA LEU A 104 -7.34 -24.53 7.88
C LEU A 104 -7.40 -25.67 6.87
N SER A 105 -6.30 -26.02 6.19
CA SER A 105 -6.19 -27.16 5.29
C SER A 105 -6.17 -28.49 6.05
N GLU A 106 -6.90 -29.49 5.57
CA GLU A 106 -6.89 -30.84 6.12
C GLU A 106 -5.63 -31.64 5.75
N LYS A 107 -4.97 -31.21 4.66
CA LYS A 107 -3.88 -31.95 4.01
C LYS A 107 -2.48 -31.68 4.59
N VAL A 108 -2.31 -30.61 5.39
CA VAL A 108 -1.01 -30.19 5.92
C VAL A 108 -1.00 -30.17 7.44
N THR A 109 -0.06 -30.91 8.06
CA THR A 109 0.16 -30.89 9.50
C THR A 109 1.47 -30.16 9.82
N ILE A 110 1.38 -28.94 10.37
CA ILE A 110 2.52 -28.08 10.70
C ILE A 110 3.13 -28.44 12.08
N GLY A 111 2.36 -29.10 12.95
CA GLY A 111 2.81 -29.51 14.30
C GLY A 111 3.46 -30.89 14.37
N PRO A 112 4.19 -31.22 15.47
CA PRO A 112 4.57 -32.61 15.74
C PRO A 112 3.31 -33.46 15.86
N PRO A 113 3.38 -34.78 15.48
CA PRO A 113 2.22 -35.64 15.50
C PRO A 113 1.61 -35.70 16.89
N SER A 114 0.28 -35.63 16.97
CA SER A 114 -0.44 -36.06 18.16
C SER A 114 -0.03 -37.52 18.43
N PRO A 115 0.21 -37.95 19.67
CA PRO A 115 0.37 -39.34 19.96
C PRO A 115 -0.92 -40.01 19.49
N SER A 116 -0.77 -41.01 18.64
CA SER A 116 -1.90 -41.87 18.26
C SER A 116 -2.55 -42.34 19.56
N PRO A 117 -3.90 -42.39 19.66
CA PRO A 117 -4.52 -43.07 20.77
C PRO A 117 -3.87 -44.45 20.80
N SER A 118 -3.14 -44.76 21.86
CA SER A 118 -2.63 -46.08 22.09
C SER A 118 -3.85 -46.99 22.06
N LEU A 119 -3.86 -47.97 21.19
CA LEU A 119 -4.63 -49.19 21.36
C LEU A 119 -4.23 -49.71 22.74
N ARG A 120 -4.89 -49.25 23.79
CA ARG A 120 -4.91 -49.99 25.05
C ARG A 120 -5.45 -51.34 24.69
N GLY A 121 -4.56 -52.34 24.81
CA GLY A 121 -4.80 -53.70 24.52
C GLY A 121 -6.10 -54.16 25.18
N ARG A 122 -6.93 -54.86 24.43
CA ARG A 122 -7.81 -55.85 24.99
C ARG A 122 -6.89 -56.83 25.73
N GLY A 123 -6.78 -56.67 27.03
CA GLY A 123 -6.24 -57.65 27.89
C GLY A 123 -7.10 -58.88 27.74
N THR A 124 -6.53 -59.92 27.20
CA THR A 124 -7.01 -61.30 27.35
C THR A 124 -6.99 -61.62 28.83
N GLN A 125 -8.16 -61.50 29.46
CA GLN A 125 -8.38 -62.10 30.76
C GLN A 125 -8.52 -63.63 30.52
N ILE A 126 -7.58 -64.34 31.05
CA ILE A 126 -7.64 -65.79 31.27
C ILE A 126 -8.64 -66.00 32.41
N PRO A 127 -9.71 -66.81 32.23
CA PRO A 127 -10.61 -67.16 33.33
C PRO A 127 -9.98 -68.20 34.28
N PRO A 128 -10.16 -68.12 35.59
CA PRO A 128 -9.75 -69.17 36.53
C PRO A 128 -10.64 -70.41 36.44
N PRO A 129 -10.11 -71.62 36.79
CA PRO A 129 -10.81 -72.89 36.61
C PRO A 129 -11.78 -73.18 37.79
N GLY A 130 -12.94 -73.67 37.43
CA GLY A 130 -13.75 -74.54 38.26
C GLY A 130 -15.00 -73.91 38.92
N ARG A 131 -16.14 -74.33 38.37
CA ARG A 131 -17.25 -74.96 39.13
C ARG A 131 -18.36 -75.40 38.17
N ALA A 132 -18.86 -76.57 38.49
CA ALA A 132 -19.80 -77.45 37.77
C ALA A 132 -21.17 -76.82 37.44
N CYS A 133 -21.80 -77.41 36.40
CA CYS A 133 -23.18 -77.34 36.05
C CYS A 133 -24.13 -77.85 37.18
N PRO A 134 -25.43 -77.55 37.17
CA PRO A 134 -26.36 -78.42 36.53
C PRO A 134 -27.52 -77.77 35.72
N GLU A 135 -27.85 -78.45 34.62
CA GLU A 135 -29.15 -79.04 34.22
C GLU A 135 -30.40 -78.14 34.33
N LEU A 136 -31.18 -78.09 33.26
CA LEU A 136 -32.44 -78.61 32.82
C LEU A 136 -33.14 -77.66 31.89
N ALA A 137 -33.53 -77.98 30.74
CA ALA A 137 -34.49 -78.84 30.13
C ALA A 137 -35.40 -78.06 29.17
N GLU A 138 -35.64 -78.70 28.02
CA GLU A 138 -36.84 -78.62 27.16
C GLU A 138 -37.06 -77.37 26.30
N GLY A 139 -37.31 -77.50 25.05
CA GLY A 139 -37.85 -78.52 24.14
C GLY A 139 -38.16 -77.87 22.80
N GLY A 140 -38.19 -78.71 21.80
CA GLY A 140 -39.13 -78.54 20.73
C GLY A 140 -38.65 -78.29 19.32
N ARG A 141 -38.33 -79.39 18.64
CA ARG A 141 -38.80 -79.90 17.33
C ARG A 141 -38.61 -79.12 16.02
N LEU A 142 -37.83 -79.89 15.18
CA LEU A 142 -38.18 -80.48 13.84
C LEU A 142 -38.04 -79.54 12.60
N GLY A 143 -37.28 -79.98 11.72
CA GLY A 143 -37.58 -80.32 10.31
C GLY A 143 -36.36 -80.24 9.36
N GLU A 144 -35.74 -81.38 9.09
CA GLU A 144 -35.50 -82.03 7.81
C GLU A 144 -34.97 -81.06 6.66
N GLY A 145 -33.96 -81.31 5.90
CA GLY A 145 -33.28 -82.50 5.47
C GLY A 145 -32.28 -82.22 4.37
N GLY A 146 -31.44 -83.24 4.22
CA GLY A 146 -30.79 -83.60 2.94
C GLY A 146 -29.33 -83.27 2.73
N LEU A 147 -28.41 -84.14 3.12
CA LEU A 147 -27.66 -85.15 2.31
C LEU A 147 -26.88 -84.54 1.10
N CYS A 148 -25.62 -84.74 0.83
CA CYS A 148 -24.64 -85.77 1.05
C CYS A 148 -23.28 -85.41 0.56
N ASN A 149 -22.25 -85.90 1.17
CA ASN A 149 -21.01 -86.53 0.63
C ASN A 149 -20.00 -85.63 -0.11
N GLY A 150 -18.74 -85.75 0.14
CA GLY A 150 -17.88 -86.70 0.83
C GLY A 150 -16.45 -86.55 0.37
N ASN A 151 -15.59 -86.91 1.26
CA ASN A 151 -14.21 -87.49 1.15
C ASN A 151 -13.07 -86.62 0.67
N SER A 152 -12.17 -86.30 1.61
CA SER A 152 -10.90 -87.00 1.97
C SER A 152 -9.77 -86.70 0.98
N THR A 153 -8.57 -86.40 1.31
CA THR A 153 -7.55 -86.93 2.19
C THR A 153 -6.32 -86.05 2.18
N LEU A 154 -5.66 -85.90 3.31
CA LEU A 154 -4.24 -85.53 3.48
C LEU A 154 -3.32 -86.73 3.11
N PRO A 155 -1.98 -86.63 2.91
CA PRO A 155 -0.97 -86.04 3.72
C PRO A 155 0.32 -85.55 3.01
N GLN A 156 1.23 -84.88 3.82
CA GLN A 156 2.63 -84.59 3.60
C GLN A 156 3.57 -85.79 3.21
N PRO A 157 4.90 -85.62 2.83
CA PRO A 157 5.97 -84.83 3.47
C PRO A 157 7.13 -84.23 2.59
N LEU A 158 8.11 -83.55 3.24
CA LEU A 158 9.45 -83.04 2.89
C LEU A 158 10.50 -84.16 2.67
N PRO A 159 11.83 -83.83 2.40
CA PRO A 159 12.62 -82.88 1.59
C PRO A 159 13.67 -83.65 0.70
N PRO A 160 14.89 -83.29 0.32
CA PRO A 160 15.87 -82.27 0.61
C PRO A 160 16.78 -81.72 -0.54
N ARG A 161 17.55 -80.69 -0.23
CA ARG A 161 18.94 -80.24 -0.53
C ARG A 161 19.64 -80.34 -1.90
N GLU A 162 20.26 -79.17 -2.19
CA GLU A 162 21.68 -78.85 -2.59
C GLU A 162 21.88 -78.38 -4.03
N GLY A 163 22.70 -77.27 -4.10
CA GLY A 163 23.40 -76.92 -5.32
C GLY A 163 23.61 -75.38 -5.53
N SER A 164 24.74 -74.91 -5.04
CA SER A 164 25.27 -73.53 -5.24
C SER A 164 25.50 -73.17 -6.71
N THR A 165 25.15 -71.97 -7.16
CA THR A 165 26.01 -71.18 -8.12
C THR A 165 25.59 -69.74 -8.12
N ILE A 166 26.60 -68.88 -7.94
CA ILE A 166 26.56 -67.43 -7.99
C ILE A 166 26.34 -66.97 -9.42
N LEU A 167 25.31 -66.15 -9.69
CA LEU A 167 25.22 -65.27 -10.86
C LEU A 167 24.36 -64.06 -10.52
N LEU A 168 24.96 -62.88 -10.64
CA LEU A 168 24.32 -61.51 -10.54
C LEU A 168 23.14 -61.40 -11.51
N PRO A 169 22.01 -60.86 -11.09
CA PRO A 169 21.03 -60.33 -12.05
C PRO A 169 21.12 -58.79 -12.07
N LEU A 170 21.56 -58.28 -13.18
CA LEU A 170 21.17 -56.98 -13.71
C LEU A 170 19.69 -56.99 -14.10
N VAL A 171 19.05 -55.81 -13.83
CA VAL A 171 17.70 -55.41 -14.27
C VAL A 171 16.53 -55.96 -13.40
N GLY A 172 16.26 -55.19 -12.36
CA GLY A 172 14.97 -55.28 -11.66
C GLY A 172 13.90 -54.46 -12.35
N GLY A 173 12.87 -55.13 -12.86
CA GLY A 173 11.65 -54.49 -13.35
C GLY A 173 11.03 -53.64 -12.25
N ALA A 174 10.90 -52.34 -12.49
CA ALA A 174 10.19 -51.42 -11.64
C ALA A 174 8.68 -51.75 -11.64
N CYS A 175 8.17 -52.12 -10.50
CA CYS A 175 6.78 -52.38 -10.29
C CYS A 175 5.95 -51.13 -10.59
N PRO A 176 4.99 -51.12 -11.54
CA PRO A 176 4.25 -49.91 -11.96
C PRO A 176 3.43 -49.27 -10.85
N GLU A 177 3.11 -49.98 -9.79
CA GLU A 177 2.30 -49.46 -8.67
C GLU A 177 3.08 -48.53 -7.70
N ARG A 178 4.40 -48.61 -7.62
CA ARG A 178 5.18 -47.69 -6.76
C ARG A 178 5.31 -46.27 -7.32
N GLY A 179 5.32 -46.14 -8.64
CA GLY A 179 5.37 -44.82 -9.31
C GLY A 179 4.06 -44.06 -9.15
N ARG A 180 2.88 -44.71 -9.30
CA ARG A 180 1.56 -44.06 -9.18
C ARG A 180 1.33 -43.44 -7.79
N ARG A 181 1.66 -44.15 -6.70
CA ARG A 181 1.47 -43.65 -5.33
C ARG A 181 2.43 -42.49 -4.96
N GLY A 182 3.54 -42.37 -5.64
CA GLY A 182 4.49 -41.26 -5.45
C GLY A 182 3.97 -39.95 -6.03
N TRP A 183 3.47 -39.95 -7.24
CA TRP A 183 2.95 -38.77 -7.94
C TRP A 183 1.63 -38.25 -7.35
N GLU A 184 0.65 -39.16 -7.07
CA GLU A 184 -0.61 -38.77 -6.44
C GLU A 184 -0.46 -38.04 -5.08
N ARG A 185 0.66 -38.22 -4.38
CA ARG A 185 0.90 -37.62 -3.06
C ARG A 185 1.73 -36.34 -3.10
N VAL A 186 2.54 -36.13 -4.13
CA VAL A 186 3.23 -34.83 -4.37
C VAL A 186 2.20 -33.78 -4.77
N ASP A 187 1.29 -34.13 -5.66
CA ASP A 187 0.19 -33.27 -6.12
C ASP A 187 -0.68 -32.75 -4.96
N SER A 188 -0.96 -33.59 -3.94
CA SER A 188 -1.79 -33.18 -2.79
C SER A 188 -1.09 -32.15 -1.88
N THR A 189 0.22 -32.12 -1.84
CA THR A 189 0.97 -31.14 -1.05
C THR A 189 1.07 -29.80 -1.76
N ILE A 190 1.32 -29.81 -3.06
CA ILE A 190 1.35 -28.61 -3.91
C ILE A 190 -0.05 -27.98 -3.96
N ALA A 191 -1.10 -28.79 -4.16
CA ALA A 191 -2.49 -28.32 -4.18
C ALA A 191 -2.94 -27.64 -2.86
N ALA A 192 -2.30 -27.94 -1.71
CA ALA A 192 -2.58 -27.26 -0.45
C ALA A 192 -1.80 -25.95 -0.29
N GLN A 193 -0.69 -25.77 -0.99
CA GLN A 193 0.14 -24.56 -0.92
C GLN A 193 -0.47 -23.40 -1.73
N VAL A 194 -0.94 -23.70 -2.95
CA VAL A 194 -1.46 -22.67 -3.88
C VAL A 194 -2.57 -21.82 -3.26
N PRO A 195 -3.63 -22.36 -2.64
CA PRO A 195 -4.64 -21.54 -1.97
C PRO A 195 -4.09 -20.64 -0.87
N ALA A 196 -3.11 -21.13 -0.10
CA ALA A 196 -2.51 -20.35 0.97
C ALA A 196 -1.63 -19.23 0.43
N ILE A 197 -0.85 -19.50 -0.63
CA ILE A 197 -0.07 -18.47 -1.35
C ILE A 197 -1.01 -17.42 -1.94
N LEU A 198 -2.11 -17.83 -2.59
CA LEU A 198 -3.07 -16.91 -3.19
C LEU A 198 -3.64 -15.93 -2.17
N GLY A 199 -4.17 -16.42 -1.04
CA GLY A 199 -4.74 -15.57 -0.01
C GLY A 199 -3.72 -14.61 0.58
N ALA A 200 -2.50 -15.10 0.89
CA ALA A 200 -1.43 -14.28 1.43
C ALA A 200 -0.91 -13.25 0.42
N ALA A 201 -0.71 -13.64 -0.85
CA ALA A 201 -0.26 -12.74 -1.90
C ALA A 201 -1.32 -11.66 -2.21
N THR A 202 -2.61 -12.03 -2.23
CA THR A 202 -3.69 -11.06 -2.40
C THR A 202 -3.72 -10.04 -1.25
N PHE A 203 -3.45 -10.47 -0.02
CA PHE A 203 -3.32 -9.56 1.12
C PHE A 203 -2.08 -8.67 1.01
N ALA A 204 -0.95 -9.23 0.57
CA ALA A 204 0.31 -8.50 0.41
C ALA A 204 0.20 -7.31 -0.56
N VAL A 205 -0.52 -7.50 -1.67
CA VAL A 205 -0.70 -6.47 -2.71
C VAL A 205 -2.01 -5.68 -2.58
N SER A 206 -2.75 -5.87 -1.48
CA SER A 206 -3.93 -5.04 -1.20
C SER A 206 -3.49 -3.60 -0.88
N PRO A 207 -4.17 -2.57 -1.41
CA PRO A 207 -3.75 -1.18 -1.23
C PRO A 207 -3.54 -0.80 0.23
N ASN A 208 -4.44 -1.23 1.10
CA ASN A 208 -4.41 -0.89 2.52
C ASN A 208 -3.14 -1.40 3.22
N LEU A 209 -2.84 -2.71 3.14
CA LEU A 209 -1.66 -3.25 3.80
C LEU A 209 -0.37 -2.72 3.17
N TRP A 210 -0.32 -2.67 1.84
CA TRP A 210 0.87 -2.21 1.13
C TRP A 210 1.17 -0.75 1.44
N GLN A 211 0.20 0.16 1.27
CA GLN A 211 0.37 1.58 1.57
C GLN A 211 0.83 1.82 3.01
N HIS A 212 0.15 1.19 4.00
CA HIS A 212 0.55 1.36 5.41
C HIS A 212 1.85 0.63 5.77
N SER A 213 2.43 -0.15 4.87
CA SER A 213 3.75 -0.76 5.02
C SER A 213 4.87 0.04 4.35
N THR A 214 4.56 1.14 3.62
CA THR A 214 5.54 1.98 2.91
C THR A 214 5.94 3.24 3.67
N PHE A 215 5.29 3.53 4.78
CA PHE A 215 5.67 4.61 5.71
C PHE A 215 5.42 4.17 7.15
N THR A 216 5.98 4.87 8.11
CA THR A 216 5.86 4.51 9.53
C THR A 216 4.39 4.50 9.98
N ASN A 217 3.91 3.32 10.35
CA ASN A 217 2.53 3.10 10.76
C ASN A 217 2.44 2.02 11.85
N ALA A 218 1.91 2.38 13.01
CA ALA A 218 1.81 1.45 14.14
C ALA A 218 0.82 0.29 13.89
N HIS A 219 -0.18 0.47 13.04
CA HIS A 219 -1.23 -0.53 12.82
C HIS A 219 -0.79 -1.76 12.03
N THR A 220 0.35 -1.73 11.33
CA THR A 220 0.96 -2.93 10.74
C THR A 220 1.39 -3.94 11.81
N LEU A 221 1.85 -3.46 12.97
CA LEU A 221 2.12 -4.32 14.13
C LEU A 221 0.80 -4.90 14.69
N THR A 222 -0.30 -4.14 14.70
CA THR A 222 -1.64 -4.67 15.06
C THR A 222 -2.03 -5.84 14.14
N ALA A 223 -1.83 -5.70 12.83
CA ALA A 223 -2.09 -6.77 11.87
C ALA A 223 -1.23 -8.02 12.15
N THR A 224 0.05 -7.83 12.45
CA THR A 224 0.98 -8.91 12.79
C THR A 224 0.56 -9.63 14.07
N LEU A 225 0.25 -8.90 15.15
CA LEU A 225 -0.18 -9.48 16.42
C LEU A 225 -1.54 -10.19 16.29
N GLY A 226 -2.48 -9.62 15.55
CA GLY A 226 -3.77 -10.25 15.24
C GLY A 226 -3.61 -11.54 14.44
N ALA A 227 -2.76 -11.54 13.42
CA ALA A 227 -2.42 -12.74 12.65
C ALA A 227 -1.77 -13.82 13.52
N LEU A 228 -0.83 -13.43 14.39
CA LEU A 228 -0.18 -14.35 15.31
C LEU A 228 -1.16 -14.95 16.32
N ALA A 229 -2.07 -14.16 16.87
CA ALA A 229 -3.11 -14.63 17.77
C ALA A 229 -4.04 -15.66 17.10
N LEU A 230 -4.52 -15.37 15.89
CA LEU A 230 -5.32 -16.32 15.09
C LEU A 230 -4.55 -17.61 14.77
N PHE A 231 -3.29 -17.48 14.34
CA PHE A 231 -2.42 -18.63 14.07
C PHE A 231 -2.26 -19.54 15.29
N LEU A 232 -1.99 -18.95 16.47
CA LEU A 232 -1.79 -19.70 17.70
C LEU A 232 -3.06 -20.42 18.17
N LEU A 233 -4.22 -19.78 18.07
CA LEU A 233 -5.51 -20.42 18.40
C LEU A 233 -5.82 -21.60 17.47
N LEU A 234 -5.63 -21.43 16.16
CA LEU A 234 -5.85 -22.49 15.20
C LEU A 234 -4.83 -23.63 15.34
N ALA A 235 -3.59 -23.32 15.67
CA ALA A 235 -2.56 -24.31 15.98
C ALA A 235 -2.87 -25.06 17.28
N TRP A 236 -3.48 -24.42 18.27
CA TRP A 236 -3.99 -25.05 19.49
C TRP A 236 -5.13 -26.00 19.19
N ASP A 237 -6.17 -25.59 18.45
CA ASP A 237 -7.30 -26.46 18.05
C ASP A 237 -6.79 -27.70 17.29
N LYS A 238 -5.85 -27.52 16.33
CA LYS A 238 -5.34 -28.62 15.51
C LYS A 238 -4.43 -29.58 16.25
N SER A 239 -3.59 -29.08 17.16
CA SER A 239 -2.56 -29.87 17.86
C SER A 239 -2.96 -30.36 19.24
N GLY A 240 -3.93 -29.72 19.88
CA GLY A 240 -4.32 -29.97 21.28
C GLY A 240 -3.27 -29.57 22.31
N LYS A 241 -2.15 -28.91 21.92
CA LYS A 241 -1.02 -28.60 22.81
C LYS A 241 -1.22 -27.27 23.49
N ASP A 242 -1.35 -27.27 24.82
CA ASP A 242 -1.63 -26.06 25.62
C ASP A 242 -0.53 -24.97 25.50
N ARG A 243 0.68 -25.30 25.02
CA ARG A 243 1.74 -24.30 24.75
C ARG A 243 1.32 -23.21 23.77
N TYR A 244 0.48 -23.54 22.78
CA TYR A 244 -0.02 -22.54 21.83
C TYR A 244 -1.06 -21.63 22.48
N LEU A 245 -1.90 -22.16 23.38
CA LEU A 245 -2.84 -21.37 24.17
C LEU A 245 -2.09 -20.42 25.14
N TYR A 246 -1.01 -20.89 25.74
CA TYR A 246 -0.18 -20.08 26.62
C TYR A 246 0.55 -18.96 25.86
N ALA A 247 1.12 -19.28 24.67
CA ALA A 247 1.71 -18.27 23.80
C ALA A 247 0.66 -17.25 23.31
N PHE A 248 -0.56 -17.70 23.00
CA PHE A 248 -1.67 -16.82 22.66
C PHE A 248 -2.01 -15.87 23.82
N ALA A 249 -2.06 -16.33 25.07
CA ALA A 249 -2.31 -15.48 26.23
C ALA A 249 -1.28 -14.36 26.36
N LEU A 250 0.01 -14.71 26.21
CA LEU A 250 1.10 -13.72 26.20
C LEU A 250 0.93 -12.68 25.05
N VAL A 251 0.63 -13.16 23.83
CA VAL A 251 0.42 -12.28 22.67
C VAL A 251 -0.78 -11.35 22.88
N CYS A 252 -1.87 -11.83 23.51
CA CYS A 252 -3.02 -10.98 23.84
C CYS A 252 -2.64 -9.87 24.84
N GLY A 253 -1.86 -10.18 25.89
CA GLY A 253 -1.35 -9.18 26.83
C GLY A 253 -0.46 -8.15 26.14
N LEU A 254 0.50 -8.58 25.34
CA LEU A 254 1.37 -7.71 24.54
C LEU A 254 0.56 -6.84 23.54
N SER A 255 -0.47 -7.41 22.91
CA SER A 255 -1.29 -6.68 21.94
C SER A 255 -2.01 -5.49 22.56
N LEU A 256 -2.50 -5.61 23.80
CA LEU A 256 -3.15 -4.52 24.52
C LEU A 256 -2.17 -3.39 24.85
N THR A 257 -0.92 -3.70 25.14
CA THR A 257 0.11 -2.67 25.38
C THR A 257 0.59 -1.97 24.11
N HIS A 258 0.18 -2.51 22.94
CA HIS A 258 0.36 -1.86 21.66
C HIS A 258 -0.85 -1.00 21.32
N HIS A 259 -2.06 -1.59 21.20
CA HIS A 259 -3.27 -0.86 20.86
C HIS A 259 -4.54 -1.54 21.40
N PRO A 260 -5.45 -0.81 22.05
CA PRO A 260 -6.68 -1.38 22.65
C PRO A 260 -7.65 -1.96 21.62
N LEU A 261 -7.51 -1.67 20.32
CA LEU A 261 -8.33 -2.26 19.26
C LEU A 261 -8.37 -3.79 19.31
N MET A 262 -7.30 -4.43 19.77
CA MET A 262 -7.27 -5.89 19.93
C MET A 262 -8.33 -6.42 20.92
N LEU A 263 -8.79 -5.59 21.87
CA LEU A 263 -9.86 -5.96 22.82
C LEU A 263 -11.17 -6.31 22.09
N VAL A 264 -11.44 -5.65 20.95
CA VAL A 264 -12.62 -5.91 20.12
C VAL A 264 -12.64 -7.35 19.58
N SER A 265 -11.47 -7.96 19.42
CA SER A 265 -11.31 -9.34 18.96
C SER A 265 -11.50 -10.38 20.07
N PHE A 266 -11.42 -9.99 21.35
CA PHE A 266 -11.44 -10.93 22.47
C PHE A 266 -12.73 -11.74 22.60
N PRO A 267 -13.94 -11.21 22.34
CA PRO A 267 -15.16 -12.03 22.33
C PRO A 267 -15.08 -13.17 21.29
N ALA A 268 -14.54 -12.92 20.10
CA ALA A 268 -14.35 -13.96 19.08
C ALA A 268 -13.39 -15.06 19.57
N PHE A 269 -12.31 -14.66 20.22
CA PHE A 269 -11.32 -15.59 20.80
C PHE A 269 -11.91 -16.41 21.93
N ALA A 270 -12.66 -15.78 22.86
CA ALA A 270 -13.32 -16.45 23.97
C ALA A 270 -14.33 -17.49 23.49
N VAL A 271 -15.23 -17.13 22.55
CA VAL A 271 -16.19 -18.05 21.95
C VAL A 271 -15.47 -19.24 21.32
N PHE A 272 -14.37 -19.00 20.57
CA PHE A 272 -13.63 -20.10 19.96
C PHE A 272 -13.00 -21.03 20.99
N ILE A 273 -12.37 -20.49 22.04
CA ILE A 273 -11.77 -21.30 23.13
C ILE A 273 -12.82 -22.18 23.79
N LEU A 274 -14.03 -21.62 24.05
CA LEU A 274 -15.13 -22.37 24.63
C LEU A 274 -15.66 -23.47 23.68
N LEU A 275 -15.73 -23.21 22.38
CA LEU A 275 -16.13 -24.19 21.37
C LEU A 275 -15.12 -25.34 21.21
N VAL A 276 -13.83 -25.07 21.42
CA VAL A 276 -12.76 -26.07 21.32
C VAL A 276 -12.67 -26.93 22.59
N LYS A 277 -12.65 -26.28 23.77
CA LYS A 277 -12.39 -26.98 25.05
C LYS A 277 -13.07 -26.28 26.23
N PRO A 278 -14.39 -26.46 26.42
CA PRO A 278 -15.12 -25.80 27.53
C PRO A 278 -14.59 -26.19 28.93
N GLN A 279 -14.00 -27.41 29.07
CA GLN A 279 -13.38 -27.86 30.30
C GLN A 279 -12.19 -27.00 30.78
N LEU A 280 -11.71 -26.10 29.94
CA LEU A 280 -10.67 -25.15 30.37
C LEU A 280 -11.17 -24.30 31.56
N LEU A 281 -12.45 -23.90 31.57
CA LEU A 281 -13.04 -23.08 32.64
C LEU A 281 -12.96 -23.72 34.02
N ILE A 282 -12.94 -25.05 34.08
CA ILE A 282 -12.86 -25.80 35.34
C ILE A 282 -11.45 -26.31 35.66
N SER A 283 -10.44 -25.81 34.94
CA SER A 283 -9.04 -26.19 35.13
C SER A 283 -8.24 -25.04 35.76
N PRO A 284 -8.25 -24.87 37.10
CA PRO A 284 -7.69 -23.68 37.76
C PRO A 284 -6.19 -23.47 37.46
N ARG A 285 -5.41 -24.54 37.39
CA ARG A 285 -3.97 -24.45 37.05
C ARG A 285 -3.76 -23.89 35.63
N LYS A 286 -4.56 -24.31 34.65
CA LYS A 286 -4.43 -23.81 33.26
C LYS A 286 -4.89 -22.35 33.14
N LEU A 287 -5.97 -22.00 33.86
CA LEU A 287 -6.44 -20.62 33.94
C LEU A 287 -5.41 -19.72 34.62
N ALA A 288 -4.81 -20.17 35.70
CA ALA A 288 -3.74 -19.43 36.40
C ALA A 288 -2.54 -19.22 35.50
N THR A 289 -2.09 -20.25 34.75
CA THR A 289 -0.97 -20.11 33.79
C THR A 289 -1.32 -19.17 32.66
N PHE A 290 -2.54 -19.27 32.11
CA PHE A 290 -3.05 -18.36 31.08
C PHE A 290 -3.07 -16.91 31.60
N GLY A 291 -3.66 -16.68 32.77
CA GLY A 291 -3.73 -15.34 33.39
C GLY A 291 -2.36 -14.76 33.69
N LEU A 292 -1.42 -15.58 34.24
CA LEU A 292 -0.04 -15.15 34.51
C LEU A 292 0.67 -14.69 33.23
N LEU A 293 0.58 -15.46 32.14
CA LEU A 293 1.23 -15.11 30.88
C LEU A 293 0.57 -13.90 30.21
N PHE A 294 -0.75 -13.76 30.33
CA PHE A 294 -1.45 -12.56 29.89
C PHE A 294 -0.98 -11.32 30.67
N LEU A 295 -0.89 -11.41 32.01
CA LEU A 295 -0.35 -10.35 32.87
C LEU A 295 1.12 -10.06 32.58
N LEU A 296 1.91 -11.08 32.28
CA LEU A 296 3.30 -10.89 31.82
C LEU A 296 3.34 -10.09 30.52
N GLY A 297 2.43 -10.34 29.57
CA GLY A 297 2.32 -9.50 28.36
C GLY A 297 1.91 -8.06 28.70
N LEU A 298 0.97 -7.86 29.62
CA LEU A 298 0.54 -6.55 30.08
C LEU A 298 1.62 -5.78 30.86
N SER A 299 2.63 -6.48 31.41
CA SER A 299 3.69 -5.82 32.20
C SER A 299 4.46 -4.76 31.43
N VAL A 300 4.41 -4.76 30.08
CA VAL A 300 4.97 -3.70 29.24
C VAL A 300 4.36 -2.33 29.56
N TYR A 301 3.15 -2.25 30.09
CA TYR A 301 2.55 -0.99 30.57
C TYR A 301 3.34 -0.31 31.72
N VAL A 302 4.21 -1.05 32.42
CA VAL A 302 5.13 -0.49 33.42
C VAL A 302 6.06 0.56 32.80
N TYR A 303 6.21 0.56 31.48
CA TYR A 303 6.91 1.59 30.72
C TYR A 303 6.40 3.00 31.06
N TYR A 304 5.09 3.21 31.16
CA TYR A 304 4.50 4.55 31.38
C TYR A 304 4.85 5.18 32.74
N PRO A 305 4.65 4.51 33.91
CA PRO A 305 5.05 5.11 35.16
C PRO A 305 6.57 5.25 35.30
N ILE A 306 7.39 4.40 34.67
CA ILE A 306 8.85 4.58 34.62
C ILE A 306 9.22 5.81 33.79
N ARG A 307 8.47 6.12 32.72
CA ARG A 307 8.68 7.27 31.84
C ARG A 307 7.75 8.43 32.15
N SER A 308 7.41 8.64 33.42
CA SER A 308 6.45 9.66 33.89
C SER A 308 6.84 11.12 33.60
N ALA A 309 8.10 11.38 33.27
CA ALA A 309 8.58 12.67 32.78
C ALA A 309 9.32 12.46 31.44
N PRO A 310 8.61 12.06 30.38
CA PRO A 310 9.24 11.81 29.09
C PRO A 310 9.65 13.13 28.42
N PRO A 311 10.66 13.12 27.54
CA PRO A 311 11.00 14.30 26.76
C PRO A 311 9.87 14.74 25.81
N PHE A 312 8.92 13.83 25.52
CA PHE A 312 7.72 14.07 24.72
C PHE A 312 6.57 13.20 25.21
N GLY A 313 5.37 13.79 25.29
CA GLY A 313 4.13 13.10 25.68
C GLY A 313 3.61 13.50 27.05
N PRO A 314 2.57 12.80 27.57
CA PRO A 314 1.93 13.09 28.86
C PRO A 314 2.90 12.98 30.03
N GLN A 315 2.82 13.92 30.98
CA GLN A 315 3.73 14.04 32.13
C GLN A 315 3.18 13.41 33.43
N ASP A 316 1.95 12.95 33.44
CA ASP A 316 1.22 12.47 34.62
C ASP A 316 0.96 10.97 34.64
N THR A 317 1.66 10.21 33.81
CA THR A 317 1.45 8.76 33.62
C THR A 317 1.88 7.90 34.82
N ASN A 318 2.51 8.47 35.84
CA ASN A 318 2.78 7.85 37.13
C ASN A 318 1.57 7.88 38.11
N THR A 319 0.54 8.67 37.81
CA THR A 319 -0.72 8.63 38.53
C THR A 319 -1.68 7.60 37.94
N LEU A 320 -2.55 7.02 38.74
CA LEU A 320 -3.55 6.07 38.25
C LEU A 320 -4.48 6.72 37.23
N ASP A 321 -4.86 7.97 37.47
CA ASP A 321 -5.75 8.72 36.58
C ASP A 321 -5.10 9.05 35.26
N GLY A 322 -3.87 9.58 35.24
CA GLY A 322 -3.11 9.85 34.01
C GLY A 322 -2.82 8.58 33.22
N PHE A 323 -2.45 7.49 33.91
CA PHE A 323 -2.29 6.18 33.30
C PHE A 323 -3.59 5.70 32.63
N LEU A 324 -4.72 5.74 33.33
CA LEU A 324 -6.01 5.30 32.79
C LEU A 324 -6.47 6.19 31.64
N ARG A 325 -6.30 7.52 31.74
CA ARG A 325 -6.60 8.44 30.63
C ARG A 325 -5.82 8.07 29.37
N LEU A 326 -4.52 7.79 29.50
CA LEU A 326 -3.68 7.41 28.38
C LEU A 326 -4.13 6.08 27.77
N VAL A 327 -4.11 4.98 28.54
CA VAL A 327 -4.34 3.62 28.00
C VAL A 327 -5.76 3.39 27.50
N THR A 328 -6.73 4.14 28.01
CA THR A 328 -8.14 4.07 27.56
C THR A 328 -8.46 5.09 26.47
N ALA A 329 -7.47 5.88 26.04
CA ALA A 329 -7.63 6.94 25.05
C ALA A 329 -8.86 7.84 25.36
N GLN A 330 -8.98 8.31 26.61
CA GLN A 330 -10.18 8.99 27.11
C GLN A 330 -10.58 10.20 26.24
N GLY A 331 -9.61 10.98 25.77
CA GLY A 331 -9.83 12.14 24.89
C GLY A 331 -10.39 11.79 23.50
N LEU A 332 -10.24 10.53 23.05
CA LEU A 332 -10.73 10.07 21.75
C LEU A 332 -12.07 9.34 21.81
N ARG A 333 -12.65 9.17 23.02
CA ARG A 333 -13.92 8.42 23.21
C ARG A 333 -15.10 9.07 22.49
N MET A 334 -15.09 10.39 22.28
CA MET A 334 -16.12 11.10 21.53
C MET A 334 -16.21 10.64 20.07
N ASN A 335 -15.13 10.05 19.53
CA ASN A 335 -15.09 9.52 18.16
C ASN A 335 -15.69 8.12 18.04
N LEU A 336 -15.99 7.45 19.18
CA LEU A 336 -16.51 6.09 19.20
C LEU A 336 -18.04 6.08 19.15
N PHE A 337 -18.62 5.15 18.41
CA PHE A 337 -20.07 4.94 18.29
C PHE A 337 -20.86 6.19 17.90
N SER A 338 -20.28 7.03 17.04
CA SER A 338 -20.87 8.32 16.63
C SER A 338 -22.02 8.19 15.65
N PHE A 339 -22.28 7.00 15.11
CA PHE A 339 -23.32 6.76 14.10
C PHE A 339 -24.50 6.00 14.72
N GLY A 340 -25.71 6.57 14.57
CA GLY A 340 -26.96 5.99 15.04
C GLY A 340 -27.44 4.80 14.18
N TRP A 341 -28.51 4.12 14.63
CA TRP A 341 -29.08 2.97 13.92
C TRP A 341 -29.55 3.27 12.50
N ARG A 342 -30.00 4.50 12.23
CA ARG A 342 -30.47 4.94 10.91
C ARG A 342 -29.32 5.04 9.89
N GLU A 343 -28.11 5.22 10.36
CA GLU A 343 -26.91 5.37 9.53
C GLU A 343 -26.20 4.04 9.24
N GLN A 344 -26.57 2.96 9.95
CA GLN A 344 -25.92 1.66 9.80
C GLN A 344 -25.97 1.08 8.37
N PRO A 345 -27.05 1.22 7.58
CA PRO A 345 -27.05 0.77 6.18
C PRO A 345 -25.97 1.46 5.34
N GLN A 346 -25.73 2.76 5.57
CA GLN A 346 -24.69 3.52 4.87
C GLN A 346 -23.30 3.05 5.30
N ARG A 347 -23.10 2.73 6.60
CA ARG A 347 -21.84 2.18 7.12
C ARG A 347 -21.53 0.80 6.52
N VAL A 348 -22.54 -0.05 6.37
CA VAL A 348 -22.40 -1.35 5.68
C VAL A 348 -22.06 -1.16 4.20
N LEU A 349 -22.71 -0.20 3.52
CA LEU A 349 -22.40 0.13 2.13
C LEU A 349 -20.95 0.66 2.01
N ALA A 350 -20.52 1.52 2.94
CA ALA A 350 -19.15 2.00 2.99
C ALA A 350 -18.15 0.84 3.18
N LEU A 351 -18.40 -0.10 4.10
CA LEU A 351 -17.56 -1.29 4.26
C LEU A 351 -17.50 -2.14 2.98
N LYS A 352 -18.63 -2.32 2.29
CA LYS A 352 -18.67 -3.01 0.99
C LYS A 352 -17.78 -2.30 -0.04
N THR A 353 -17.87 -0.98 -0.13
CA THR A 353 -17.05 -0.17 -1.04
C THR A 353 -15.57 -0.30 -0.68
N LEU A 354 -15.21 -0.19 0.59
CA LEU A 354 -13.84 -0.34 1.07
C LEU A 354 -13.27 -1.73 0.78
N LEU A 355 -14.06 -2.80 0.93
CA LEU A 355 -13.66 -4.15 0.51
C LEU A 355 -13.44 -4.24 -1.00
N GLY A 356 -14.29 -3.57 -1.81
CA GLY A 356 -14.13 -3.49 -3.26
C GLY A 356 -12.89 -2.72 -3.71
N LEU A 357 -12.41 -1.77 -2.90
CA LEU A 357 -11.13 -1.09 -3.11
C LEU A 357 -9.92 -1.97 -2.76
N GLN A 358 -10.08 -2.93 -1.83
CA GLN A 358 -9.01 -3.84 -1.43
C GLN A 358 -8.85 -5.02 -2.38
N TYR A 359 -9.97 -5.58 -2.86
CA TYR A 359 -9.99 -6.85 -3.57
C TYR A 359 -10.83 -6.74 -4.83
N ASN A 360 -10.31 -7.22 -5.95
CA ASN A 360 -11.07 -7.26 -7.19
C ASN A 360 -12.25 -8.26 -7.12
N ALA A 361 -13.19 -8.17 -8.04
CA ALA A 361 -14.40 -8.98 -8.03
C ALA A 361 -14.17 -10.51 -7.94
N PRO A 362 -13.21 -11.12 -8.68
CA PRO A 362 -12.88 -12.54 -8.51
C PRO A 362 -12.42 -12.90 -7.09
N ALA A 363 -11.58 -12.08 -6.47
CA ALA A 363 -11.12 -12.28 -5.10
C ALA A 363 -12.26 -12.14 -4.08
N LEU A 364 -13.17 -11.16 -4.28
CA LEU A 364 -14.36 -11.02 -3.45
C LEU A 364 -15.27 -12.24 -3.53
N LEU A 365 -15.53 -12.76 -4.72
CA LEU A 365 -16.34 -13.97 -4.89
C LEU A 365 -15.68 -15.21 -4.27
N LEU A 366 -14.35 -15.34 -4.40
CA LEU A 366 -13.61 -16.41 -3.73
C LEU A 366 -13.69 -16.27 -2.21
N GLY A 367 -13.65 -15.08 -1.66
CA GLY A 367 -13.79 -14.84 -0.21
C GLY A 367 -15.16 -15.32 0.32
N ILE A 368 -16.25 -15.00 -0.39
CA ILE A 368 -17.60 -15.48 -0.03
C ILE A 368 -17.67 -17.01 -0.13
N ALA A 369 -17.19 -17.61 -1.22
CA ALA A 369 -17.15 -19.05 -1.39
C ALA A 369 -16.31 -19.73 -0.29
N GLY A 370 -15.21 -19.11 0.11
CA GLY A 370 -14.34 -19.59 1.18
C GLY A 370 -15.00 -19.54 2.56
N ALA A 371 -15.73 -18.49 2.86
CA ALA A 371 -16.49 -18.38 4.11
C ALA A 371 -17.55 -19.49 4.17
N ILE A 372 -18.29 -19.73 3.08
CA ILE A 372 -19.30 -20.81 2.98
C ILE A 372 -18.62 -22.18 3.14
N TRP A 373 -17.53 -22.45 2.42
CA TRP A 373 -16.77 -23.69 2.52
C TRP A 373 -16.30 -23.93 3.96
N LEU A 374 -15.78 -22.91 4.63
CA LEU A 374 -15.30 -22.99 6.00
C LEU A 374 -16.44 -23.26 6.98
N ALA A 375 -17.62 -22.65 6.78
CA ALA A 375 -18.82 -22.90 7.59
C ALA A 375 -19.28 -24.36 7.52
N ILE A 376 -19.15 -24.98 6.35
CA ILE A 376 -19.52 -26.39 6.13
C ILE A 376 -18.45 -27.34 6.69
N LYS A 377 -17.16 -27.05 6.45
CA LYS A 377 -16.06 -27.98 6.72
C LYS A 377 -15.40 -27.82 8.08
N ARG A 378 -15.33 -26.58 8.58
CA ARG A 378 -14.59 -26.18 9.81
C ARG A 378 -15.38 -25.17 10.62
N ARG A 379 -16.57 -25.55 11.11
CA ARG A 379 -17.51 -24.65 11.79
C ARG A 379 -16.88 -23.79 12.88
N ARG A 380 -15.99 -24.37 13.72
CA ARG A 380 -15.32 -23.61 14.80
C ARG A 380 -14.44 -22.46 14.24
N ALA A 381 -13.64 -22.77 13.23
CA ALA A 381 -12.78 -21.79 12.58
C ALA A 381 -13.61 -20.72 11.83
N PHE A 382 -14.74 -21.12 11.22
CA PHE A 382 -15.69 -20.18 10.63
C PHE A 382 -16.22 -19.19 11.67
N VAL A 383 -16.71 -19.69 12.83
CA VAL A 383 -17.23 -18.83 13.91
C VAL A 383 -16.14 -17.87 14.40
N LEU A 384 -14.90 -18.34 14.59
CA LEU A 384 -13.78 -17.48 14.96
C LEU A 384 -13.57 -16.34 13.97
N LEU A 385 -13.38 -16.68 12.68
CA LEU A 385 -13.07 -15.68 11.65
C LEU A 385 -14.27 -14.76 11.35
N ALA A 386 -15.50 -15.29 11.38
CA ALA A 386 -16.71 -14.49 11.17
C ALA A 386 -16.92 -13.49 12.29
N LEU A 387 -16.82 -13.91 13.56
CA LEU A 387 -16.89 -12.99 14.69
C LEU A 387 -15.73 -12.00 14.67
N PHE A 388 -14.52 -12.45 14.40
CA PHE A 388 -13.35 -11.57 14.30
C PHE A 388 -13.54 -10.51 13.23
N PHE A 389 -13.98 -10.89 12.02
CA PHE A 389 -14.29 -9.95 10.94
C PHE A 389 -15.41 -8.99 11.32
N THR A 390 -16.56 -9.53 11.80
CA THR A 390 -17.76 -8.73 12.04
C THR A 390 -17.58 -7.74 13.19
N LEU A 391 -17.00 -8.19 14.33
CA LEU A 391 -16.80 -7.33 15.49
C LEU A 391 -15.83 -6.19 15.19
N ASN A 392 -14.67 -6.49 14.56
CA ASN A 392 -13.72 -5.44 14.21
C ASN A 392 -14.30 -4.50 13.15
N SER A 393 -14.98 -5.00 12.10
CA SER A 393 -15.61 -4.16 11.09
C SER A 393 -16.70 -3.26 11.71
N ALA A 394 -17.59 -3.82 12.53
CA ALA A 394 -18.67 -3.07 13.16
C ALA A 394 -18.13 -1.98 14.10
N PHE A 395 -17.11 -2.27 14.88
CA PHE A 395 -16.48 -1.28 15.76
C PHE A 395 -15.83 -0.16 14.95
N ILE A 396 -14.96 -0.50 13.98
CA ILE A 396 -14.19 0.46 13.20
C ILE A 396 -15.11 1.34 12.36
N MET A 397 -16.11 0.76 11.71
CA MET A 397 -17.05 1.50 10.86
C MET A 397 -17.94 2.45 11.66
N ASN A 398 -18.01 2.35 12.98
CA ASN A 398 -18.74 3.25 13.85
C ASN A 398 -17.84 4.27 14.57
N THR A 399 -16.63 4.51 14.07
CA THR A 399 -15.73 5.57 14.52
C THR A 399 -15.67 6.70 13.48
N ILE A 400 -15.41 7.94 13.93
CA ILE A 400 -15.23 9.11 13.02
C ILE A 400 -13.82 9.19 12.45
N GLN A 401 -12.86 8.49 13.02
CA GLN A 401 -11.45 8.51 12.61
C GLN A 401 -11.23 7.91 11.21
N ASP A 402 -10.02 8.08 10.68
CA ASP A 402 -9.58 7.43 9.45
C ASP A 402 -9.68 5.90 9.58
N VAL A 403 -10.78 5.35 9.10
CA VAL A 403 -11.11 3.92 9.24
C VAL A 403 -10.10 3.02 8.53
N MET A 404 -9.40 3.52 7.49
CA MET A 404 -8.47 2.70 6.70
C MET A 404 -7.29 2.22 7.54
N LYS A 405 -6.76 3.04 8.44
CA LYS A 405 -5.66 2.66 9.35
C LYS A 405 -6.00 1.43 10.21
N TYR A 406 -7.26 1.22 10.54
CA TYR A 406 -7.72 0.18 11.47
C TYR A 406 -8.24 -1.10 10.80
N LEU A 407 -8.61 -1.05 9.50
CA LEU A 407 -9.26 -2.16 8.79
C LEU A 407 -8.31 -3.31 8.38
N HIS A 408 -7.05 -3.31 8.81
CA HIS A 408 -6.10 -4.40 8.53
C HIS A 408 -6.61 -5.77 9.00
N LEU A 409 -7.21 -5.84 10.21
CA LEU A 409 -7.70 -7.09 10.80
C LEU A 409 -8.88 -7.69 10.01
N PRO A 410 -9.95 -6.94 9.67
CA PRO A 410 -11.00 -7.44 8.78
C PRO A 410 -10.50 -7.83 7.39
N PHE A 411 -9.65 -7.02 6.77
CA PHE A 411 -9.13 -7.33 5.45
C PHE A 411 -8.29 -8.60 5.45
N MET A 412 -7.45 -8.80 6.47
CA MET A 412 -6.71 -10.04 6.67
C MET A 412 -7.64 -11.26 6.79
N ALA A 413 -8.70 -11.17 7.60
CA ALA A 413 -9.68 -12.25 7.74
C ALA A 413 -10.36 -12.58 6.40
N TYR A 414 -10.66 -11.55 5.61
CA TYR A 414 -11.22 -11.73 4.26
C TYR A 414 -10.21 -12.41 3.32
N ALA A 415 -8.93 -12.05 3.38
CA ALA A 415 -7.87 -12.70 2.62
C ALA A 415 -7.72 -14.19 2.99
N VAL A 416 -7.90 -14.54 4.26
CA VAL A 416 -7.98 -15.94 4.69
C VAL A 416 -9.17 -16.65 4.03
N TRP A 417 -10.34 -16.01 3.93
CA TRP A 417 -11.47 -16.58 3.21
C TRP A 417 -11.20 -16.73 1.71
N ILE A 418 -10.47 -15.80 1.07
CA ILE A 418 -10.04 -15.95 -0.34
C ILE A 418 -9.22 -17.23 -0.52
N GLY A 419 -8.26 -17.48 0.37
CA GLY A 419 -7.50 -18.74 0.36
C GLY A 419 -8.37 -19.98 0.59
N CYS A 420 -9.35 -19.90 1.50
CA CYS A 420 -10.32 -20.99 1.70
C CYS A 420 -11.22 -21.23 0.49
N GLY A 421 -11.59 -20.19 -0.27
CA GLY A 421 -12.35 -20.29 -1.52
C GLY A 421 -11.56 -21.02 -2.61
N ALA A 422 -10.27 -20.71 -2.71
CA ALA A 422 -9.39 -21.48 -3.59
C ALA A 422 -9.29 -22.95 -3.15
N MET A 423 -9.22 -23.26 -1.84
CA MET A 423 -9.29 -24.65 -1.35
C MET A 423 -10.58 -25.34 -1.79
N ALA A 424 -11.72 -24.63 -1.75
CA ALA A 424 -13.00 -25.18 -2.19
C ALA A 424 -12.97 -25.58 -3.67
N LEU A 425 -12.37 -24.76 -4.54
CA LEU A 425 -12.23 -25.05 -5.97
C LEU A 425 -11.33 -26.28 -6.20
N PHE A 426 -10.20 -26.39 -5.51
CA PHE A 426 -9.34 -27.57 -5.60
C PHE A 426 -10.02 -28.83 -5.05
N ASP A 427 -10.81 -28.74 -3.99
CA ASP A 427 -11.60 -29.85 -3.45
C ASP A 427 -12.67 -30.33 -4.46
N LEU A 428 -13.33 -29.40 -5.19
CA LEU A 428 -14.27 -29.72 -6.24
C LEU A 428 -13.59 -30.46 -7.41
N LEU A 429 -12.40 -29.94 -7.82
CA LEU A 429 -11.61 -30.57 -8.89
C LEU A 429 -11.21 -32.01 -8.52
N GLU A 430 -10.79 -32.25 -7.28
CA GLU A 430 -10.40 -33.58 -6.79
C GLU A 430 -11.57 -34.56 -6.77
N ARG A 431 -12.80 -34.12 -6.45
CA ARG A 431 -14.01 -34.93 -6.42
C ARG A 431 -14.54 -35.29 -7.82
N GLY A 432 -14.14 -34.52 -8.84
CA GLY A 432 -14.54 -34.78 -10.23
C GLY A 432 -14.13 -36.21 -10.70
N ARG A 433 -14.82 -36.74 -11.70
CA ARG A 433 -14.58 -38.11 -12.26
C ARG A 433 -13.46 -38.16 -13.31
N ALA A 434 -12.75 -37.07 -13.55
CA ALA A 434 -11.71 -36.97 -14.57
C ALA A 434 -10.48 -37.86 -14.26
N LYS A 435 -9.74 -38.25 -15.31
CA LYS A 435 -8.49 -39.01 -15.19
C LYS A 435 -7.42 -38.23 -14.41
N PRO A 436 -6.48 -38.87 -13.70
CA PRO A 436 -5.46 -38.15 -12.89
C PRO A 436 -4.65 -37.11 -13.66
N ARG A 437 -4.27 -37.39 -14.92
CA ARG A 437 -3.55 -36.43 -15.78
C ARG A 437 -4.39 -35.20 -16.10
N THR A 438 -5.66 -35.36 -16.41
CA THR A 438 -6.59 -34.26 -16.65
C THR A 438 -6.77 -33.40 -15.40
N LYS A 439 -6.90 -34.01 -14.21
CA LYS A 439 -6.98 -33.30 -12.95
C LYS A 439 -5.72 -32.47 -12.69
N ALA A 440 -4.54 -33.03 -12.97
CA ALA A 440 -3.27 -32.29 -12.81
C ALA A 440 -3.20 -31.09 -13.75
N LEU A 441 -3.56 -31.24 -15.03
CA LEU A 441 -3.62 -30.13 -15.98
C LEU A 441 -4.63 -29.06 -15.55
N CYS A 442 -5.84 -29.46 -15.13
CA CYS A 442 -6.84 -28.54 -14.61
C CYS A 442 -6.37 -27.82 -13.33
N ALA A 443 -5.61 -28.50 -12.46
CA ALA A 443 -5.06 -27.89 -11.26
C ALA A 443 -3.97 -26.85 -11.61
N ILE A 444 -3.14 -27.12 -12.60
CA ILE A 444 -2.14 -26.15 -13.10
C ILE A 444 -2.85 -24.95 -13.73
N ALA A 445 -3.80 -25.18 -14.63
CA ALA A 445 -4.58 -24.10 -15.26
C ALA A 445 -5.33 -23.24 -14.23
N LEU A 446 -5.98 -23.89 -13.24
CA LEU A 446 -6.64 -23.18 -12.14
C LEU A 446 -5.64 -22.37 -11.31
N THR A 447 -4.45 -22.91 -11.03
CA THR A 447 -3.38 -22.20 -10.31
C THR A 447 -2.98 -20.92 -11.06
N LEU A 448 -2.68 -21.03 -12.36
CA LEU A 448 -2.30 -19.89 -13.19
C LEU A 448 -3.43 -18.85 -13.24
N LEU A 449 -4.67 -19.29 -13.45
CA LEU A 449 -5.84 -18.40 -13.47
C LEU A 449 -6.01 -17.64 -12.14
N LEU A 450 -5.88 -18.33 -11.01
CA LEU A 450 -6.03 -17.73 -9.69
C LEU A 450 -4.92 -16.71 -9.38
N LEU A 451 -3.68 -16.96 -9.82
CA LEU A 451 -2.54 -16.07 -9.61
C LEU A 451 -2.61 -14.79 -10.45
N VAL A 452 -3.40 -14.77 -11.54
CA VAL A 452 -3.65 -13.53 -12.30
C VAL A 452 -4.23 -12.43 -11.42
N SER A 453 -5.10 -12.78 -10.46
CA SER A 453 -5.77 -11.79 -9.59
C SER A 453 -4.77 -10.98 -8.74
N PRO A 454 -3.94 -11.56 -7.86
CA PRO A 454 -2.97 -10.79 -7.09
C PRO A 454 -1.90 -10.13 -7.96
N PHE A 455 -1.49 -10.75 -9.06
CA PHE A 455 -0.53 -10.14 -9.98
C PHE A 455 -1.09 -8.85 -10.60
N LYS A 456 -2.30 -8.89 -11.17
CA LYS A 456 -2.96 -7.69 -11.72
C LYS A 456 -3.18 -6.63 -10.65
N MET A 457 -3.60 -7.02 -9.43
CA MET A 457 -3.73 -6.09 -8.30
C MET A 457 -2.41 -5.42 -7.96
N GLY A 458 -1.31 -6.19 -7.92
CA GLY A 458 0.03 -5.66 -7.67
C GLY A 458 0.43 -4.60 -8.70
N LEU A 459 0.26 -4.88 -9.98
CA LEU A 459 0.57 -3.93 -11.06
C LEU A 459 -0.28 -2.64 -10.96
N LEU A 460 -1.59 -2.77 -10.73
CA LEU A 460 -2.49 -1.63 -10.66
C LEU A 460 -2.29 -0.77 -9.40
N ASN A 461 -1.83 -1.37 -8.32
CA ASN A 461 -1.65 -0.66 -7.06
C ASN A 461 -0.24 -0.05 -6.92
N LEU A 462 0.75 -0.54 -7.67
CA LEU A 462 2.14 -0.06 -7.57
C LEU A 462 2.22 1.48 -7.67
N SER A 463 1.68 2.07 -8.72
CA SER A 463 1.72 3.53 -8.93
C SER A 463 0.91 4.33 -7.90
N ARG A 464 0.01 3.67 -7.15
CA ARG A 464 -0.84 4.33 -6.15
C ARG A 464 -0.23 4.36 -4.76
N VAL A 465 0.64 3.38 -4.47
CA VAL A 465 1.21 3.17 -3.13
C VAL A 465 2.72 3.39 -3.08
N ASP A 466 3.33 3.70 -4.23
CA ASP A 466 4.74 4.02 -4.32
C ASP A 466 5.00 5.41 -3.71
N LEU A 467 5.78 5.43 -2.64
CA LEU A 467 6.21 6.61 -1.92
C LEU A 467 7.73 6.81 -1.99
N SER A 468 8.42 6.15 -2.93
CA SER A 468 9.89 6.22 -3.04
C SER A 468 10.42 7.64 -3.26
N ASP A 469 9.61 8.49 -3.90
CA ASP A 469 9.94 9.90 -4.16
C ASP A 469 9.20 10.89 -3.24
N TYR A 470 8.52 10.40 -2.19
CA TYR A 470 7.72 11.24 -1.31
C TYR A 470 8.60 12.11 -0.39
N ARG A 471 8.49 13.45 -0.49
CA ARG A 471 9.30 14.44 0.24
C ARG A 471 8.48 15.51 0.96
N PHE A 472 7.18 15.45 0.92
CA PHE A 472 6.29 16.52 1.42
C PHE A 472 6.70 17.09 2.78
N ALA A 473 7.00 16.22 3.75
CA ALA A 473 7.36 16.67 5.10
C ALA A 473 8.77 17.30 5.14
N ASP A 474 9.73 16.76 4.39
CA ASP A 474 11.08 17.33 4.28
C ASP A 474 11.02 18.70 3.62
N ASP A 475 10.25 18.85 2.52
CA ASP A 475 10.11 20.11 1.79
C ASP A 475 9.49 21.20 2.67
N PHE A 476 8.45 20.85 3.45
CA PHE A 476 7.84 21.77 4.41
C PHE A 476 8.83 22.21 5.50
N VAL A 477 9.57 21.25 6.07
CA VAL A 477 10.56 21.55 7.11
C VAL A 477 11.68 22.42 6.55
N GLN A 478 12.18 22.12 5.34
CA GLN A 478 13.21 22.93 4.70
C GLN A 478 12.72 24.35 4.43
N ALA A 479 11.52 24.49 3.87
CA ALA A 479 10.90 25.80 3.67
C ALA A 479 10.73 26.58 4.98
N THR A 480 10.42 25.89 6.10
CA THR A 480 10.35 26.52 7.42
C THR A 480 11.72 27.04 7.88
N PHE A 481 12.78 26.25 7.70
CA PHE A 481 14.12 26.70 8.03
C PHE A 481 14.59 27.88 7.16
N ASP A 482 14.30 27.81 5.86
CA ASP A 482 14.74 28.84 4.90
C ASP A 482 13.98 30.15 5.11
N TYR A 483 12.67 30.13 5.36
CA TYR A 483 11.89 31.35 5.59
C TYR A 483 12.21 32.01 6.92
N PHE A 484 12.33 31.24 8.01
CA PHE A 484 12.55 31.78 9.35
C PHE A 484 14.03 31.83 9.75
N GLN A 485 14.95 32.13 8.82
CA GLN A 485 16.38 32.30 9.15
C GLN A 485 16.63 33.51 10.05
N ASP A 486 15.97 34.62 9.74
CA ASP A 486 16.16 35.90 10.43
C ASP A 486 14.89 36.36 11.17
N GLU A 487 13.74 35.82 10.84
CA GLU A 487 12.45 36.19 11.44
C GLU A 487 12.09 35.29 12.62
N GLY A 488 11.56 35.94 13.68
CA GLY A 488 10.99 35.26 14.83
C GLY A 488 9.47 35.33 14.80
N GLY A 489 8.83 34.79 15.83
CA GLY A 489 7.37 34.78 15.97
C GLY A 489 6.83 33.41 16.38
N VAL A 490 5.53 33.20 16.18
CA VAL A 490 4.84 31.95 16.50
C VAL A 490 4.26 31.35 15.23
N LEU A 491 4.63 30.12 14.89
CA LEU A 491 4.05 29.33 13.80
C LEU A 491 3.05 28.34 14.38
N LEU A 492 1.78 28.55 14.13
CA LEU A 492 0.70 27.64 14.51
C LEU A 492 0.56 26.53 13.45
N CYS A 493 0.66 25.28 13.91
CA CYS A 493 0.67 24.11 13.03
C CYS A 493 -0.46 23.12 13.39
N ASP A 494 -1.01 22.49 12.39
CA ASP A 494 -1.74 21.23 12.59
C ASP A 494 -0.78 20.06 12.83
N TRP A 495 -1.38 18.87 13.04
CA TRP A 495 -0.62 17.67 13.36
C TRP A 495 0.35 17.23 12.25
N ASP A 496 -0.06 17.40 10.99
CA ASP A 496 0.76 16.97 9.85
C ASP A 496 1.99 17.84 9.62
N HIS A 497 1.98 19.08 10.10
CA HIS A 497 3.07 20.03 9.95
C HIS A 497 3.97 20.11 11.20
N ILE A 498 3.40 19.99 12.41
CA ILE A 498 4.19 20.12 13.64
C ILE A 498 5.09 18.90 13.89
N THR A 499 4.61 17.70 13.61
CA THR A 499 5.33 16.47 13.92
C THR A 499 6.61 16.29 13.12
N PRO A 500 6.73 16.67 11.82
CA PRO A 500 8.01 16.73 11.13
C PRO A 500 8.99 17.72 11.77
N LEU A 501 8.53 18.91 12.20
CA LEU A 501 9.38 19.87 12.90
C LEU A 501 9.92 19.29 14.22
N TRP A 502 9.09 18.59 14.99
CA TRP A 502 9.54 17.88 16.19
C TRP A 502 10.53 16.75 15.87
N TYR A 503 10.35 16.02 14.76
CA TYR A 503 11.33 15.02 14.34
C TYR A 503 12.70 15.66 14.14
N TYR A 504 12.80 16.77 13.43
CA TYR A 504 14.07 17.47 13.20
C TYR A 504 14.65 18.04 14.48
N ASP A 505 13.83 18.54 15.40
CA ASP A 505 14.28 19.02 16.72
C ASP A 505 14.83 17.86 17.57
N PHE A 506 14.05 16.78 17.77
CA PHE A 506 14.42 15.67 18.67
C PHE A 506 15.46 14.71 18.12
N VAL A 507 15.54 14.53 16.80
CA VAL A 507 16.41 13.52 16.17
C VAL A 507 17.67 14.16 15.59
N GLU A 508 17.53 15.30 14.93
CA GLU A 508 18.63 15.96 14.22
C GLU A 508 19.19 17.18 14.97
N GLY A 509 18.54 17.57 16.08
CA GLY A 509 18.94 18.74 16.86
C GLY A 509 18.81 20.08 16.11
N ARG A 510 17.95 20.13 15.09
CA ARG A 510 17.68 21.30 14.26
C ARG A 510 16.34 21.90 14.63
N LYS A 511 16.34 23.16 15.03
CA LYS A 511 15.13 23.90 15.40
C LYS A 511 15.04 25.21 14.64
N PRO A 512 13.87 25.55 14.04
CA PRO A 512 13.68 26.85 13.42
C PRO A 512 13.68 27.98 14.50
N ARG A 513 13.98 29.19 14.11
CA ARG A 513 13.89 30.35 15.04
C ARG A 513 12.46 30.70 15.42
N VAL A 514 11.49 30.40 14.56
CA VAL A 514 10.08 30.57 14.88
C VAL A 514 9.65 29.54 15.93
N GLU A 515 8.85 29.95 16.92
CA GLU A 515 8.26 29.02 17.90
C GLU A 515 7.09 28.26 17.26
N ALA A 516 7.32 27.01 16.88
CA ALA A 516 6.25 26.16 16.32
C ALA A 516 5.35 25.61 17.44
N LYS A 517 4.05 25.87 17.36
CA LYS A 517 3.02 25.41 18.32
C LYS A 517 1.97 24.56 17.64
N PHE A 518 1.66 23.43 18.27
CA PHE A 518 0.55 22.58 17.84
C PHE A 518 -0.80 23.17 18.22
N VAL A 519 -1.76 23.16 17.31
CA VAL A 519 -3.14 23.57 17.55
C VAL A 519 -3.99 22.32 17.86
N PRO A 520 -4.28 22.02 19.12
CA PRO A 520 -5.05 20.83 19.48
C PRO A 520 -6.54 21.02 19.14
N ALA A 521 -7.20 19.96 18.69
CA ALA A 521 -8.65 19.92 18.63
C ALA A 521 -9.22 19.89 20.06
N GLY A 522 -10.23 20.67 20.35
CA GLY A 522 -10.86 20.65 21.71
C GLY A 522 -11.86 21.75 21.98
N THR A 523 -11.75 22.88 21.33
CA THR A 523 -12.67 24.02 21.43
C THR A 523 -13.42 24.24 20.12
N ALA A 524 -14.36 25.16 20.09
CA ALA A 524 -15.11 25.49 18.87
C ALA A 524 -14.19 26.11 17.81
N ASN A 525 -13.21 26.94 18.21
CA ASN A 525 -12.32 27.66 17.32
C ASN A 525 -10.86 27.68 17.83
N PRO A 526 -10.18 26.51 17.91
CA PRO A 526 -8.88 26.42 18.58
C PRO A 526 -7.79 27.24 17.86
N TRP A 527 -7.87 27.40 16.56
CA TRP A 527 -6.95 28.23 15.79
C TRP A 527 -7.10 29.70 16.15
N LEU A 528 -8.33 30.21 16.20
CA LEU A 528 -8.60 31.61 16.53
C LEU A 528 -8.16 31.93 17.95
N GLU A 529 -8.47 31.06 18.91
CA GLU A 529 -8.07 31.21 20.32
C GLU A 529 -6.53 31.31 20.48
N LEU A 530 -5.79 30.46 19.77
CA LEU A 530 -4.32 30.51 19.83
C LEU A 530 -3.74 31.72 19.07
N VAL A 531 -4.36 32.14 17.98
CA VAL A 531 -3.98 33.39 17.32
C VAL A 531 -4.14 34.58 18.30
N GLU A 532 -5.32 34.71 18.94
CA GLU A 532 -5.57 35.79 19.89
C GLU A 532 -4.62 35.78 21.10
N ALA A 533 -4.27 34.61 21.56
CA ALA A 533 -3.35 34.44 22.69
C ALA A 533 -1.89 34.83 22.36
N ASN A 534 -1.51 34.83 21.07
CA ASN A 534 -0.10 35.08 20.65
C ASN A 534 0.10 36.38 19.88
N LEU A 535 -0.93 37.02 19.31
CA LEU A 535 -0.80 38.25 18.52
C LEU A 535 -0.16 39.42 19.27
N GLY A 536 -0.29 39.49 20.62
CA GLY A 536 0.33 40.51 21.44
C GLY A 536 1.82 40.29 21.73
N GLN A 537 2.36 39.14 21.35
CA GLN A 537 3.76 38.76 21.66
C GLN A 537 4.68 38.82 20.43
N GLY A 538 4.16 39.03 19.25
CA GLY A 538 4.91 39.09 17.99
C GLY A 538 4.14 38.61 16.80
N PRO A 539 4.77 38.44 15.63
CA PRO A 539 4.13 37.92 14.42
C PRO A 539 3.63 36.51 14.64
N VAL A 540 2.40 36.25 14.17
CA VAL A 540 1.78 34.89 14.20
C VAL A 540 1.60 34.39 12.78
N TYR A 541 2.04 33.18 12.55
CA TYR A 541 1.97 32.51 11.26
C TYR A 541 1.15 31.22 11.38
N LEU A 542 0.50 30.81 10.28
CA LEU A 542 -0.25 29.56 10.17
C LEU A 542 0.43 28.67 9.15
N SER A 543 0.51 27.36 9.42
CA SER A 543 1.04 26.35 8.48
C SER A 543 0.15 26.11 7.27
N GLY A 544 -1.03 26.70 7.22
CA GLY A 544 -1.97 26.60 6.11
C GLY A 544 -3.16 27.51 6.32
N TYR A 545 -3.91 27.77 5.25
CA TYR A 545 -5.10 28.63 5.31
C TYR A 545 -6.14 28.09 6.30
N ARG A 546 -6.68 28.97 7.14
CA ARG A 546 -7.72 28.67 8.14
C ARG A 546 -8.86 29.68 8.06
N ARG A 547 -10.00 29.22 7.53
CA ARG A 547 -11.18 30.08 7.37
C ARG A 547 -11.64 30.72 8.69
N SER A 548 -11.63 29.95 9.80
CA SER A 548 -12.04 30.47 11.11
C SER A 548 -11.18 31.64 11.60
N VAL A 549 -9.93 31.73 11.14
CA VAL A 549 -9.04 32.87 11.41
C VAL A 549 -9.29 33.97 10.38
N ALA A 550 -9.43 33.61 9.09
CA ALA A 550 -9.67 34.57 7.99
C ALA A 550 -10.99 35.35 8.12
N ASP A 551 -11.99 34.76 8.78
CA ASP A 551 -13.28 35.45 9.07
C ASP A 551 -13.12 36.64 10.03
N ARG A 552 -12.01 36.70 10.81
CA ARG A 552 -11.78 37.75 11.82
C ARG A 552 -10.52 38.57 11.59
N TYR A 553 -9.47 37.94 11.08
CA TYR A 553 -8.17 38.53 10.82
C TYR A 553 -7.86 38.47 9.33
N ARG A 554 -6.85 39.21 8.89
CA ARG A 554 -6.37 39.14 7.53
C ARG A 554 -5.18 38.20 7.44
N LEU A 555 -5.11 37.43 6.37
CA LEU A 555 -4.02 36.48 6.15
C LEU A 555 -3.17 36.95 4.96
N LEU A 556 -1.90 37.20 5.25
CA LEU A 556 -0.90 37.54 4.25
C LEU A 556 -0.10 36.28 3.89
N PRO A 557 -0.12 35.79 2.65
CA PRO A 557 0.72 34.68 2.20
C PRO A 557 2.21 35.06 2.28
N VAL A 558 3.00 34.25 2.95
CA VAL A 558 4.44 34.45 3.11
C VAL A 558 5.14 33.12 2.94
N GLY A 559 5.73 32.89 1.77
CA GLY A 559 6.22 31.56 1.40
C GLY A 559 5.08 30.51 1.48
N PRO A 560 5.30 29.36 2.12
CA PRO A 560 4.26 28.35 2.29
C PRO A 560 3.32 28.61 3.49
N PHE A 561 3.47 29.76 4.18
CA PHE A 561 2.76 30.12 5.39
C PHE A 561 1.77 31.27 5.17
N TYR A 562 0.96 31.55 6.18
CA TYR A 562 0.10 32.73 6.23
C TYR A 562 0.39 33.53 7.50
N GLN A 563 0.85 34.78 7.35
CA GLN A 563 0.97 35.69 8.47
C GLN A 563 -0.39 36.24 8.85
N VAL A 564 -0.70 36.27 10.14
CA VAL A 564 -1.96 36.82 10.65
C VAL A 564 -1.78 38.30 10.93
N LEU A 565 -2.58 39.14 10.30
CA LEU A 565 -2.63 40.56 10.49
C LEU A 565 -3.84 40.93 11.36
N PRO A 566 -3.64 41.69 12.49
CA PRO A 566 -4.74 42.03 13.39
C PRO A 566 -5.76 42.98 12.76
N GLU A 567 -5.35 43.82 11.83
CA GLU A 567 -6.18 44.75 11.11
C GLU A 567 -6.07 44.53 9.60
N PRO A 568 -7.07 44.92 8.79
CA PRO A 568 -6.95 44.91 7.35
C PRO A 568 -5.68 45.65 6.91
N LEU A 569 -4.94 45.08 6.01
CA LEU A 569 -3.82 45.71 5.38
C LEU A 569 -4.39 46.81 4.46
N LEU A 570 -4.24 48.05 4.83
CA LEU A 570 -4.72 49.20 4.05
C LEU A 570 -3.60 49.81 3.19
N GLU A 571 -2.36 49.65 3.61
CA GLU A 571 -1.18 50.02 2.85
C GLU A 571 -0.46 48.77 2.35
N PRO A 572 0.03 48.75 1.11
CA PRO A 572 0.74 47.62 0.59
C PRO A 572 2.04 47.39 1.39
N PRO A 573 2.41 46.12 1.66
CA PRO A 573 3.73 45.86 2.22
C PRO A 573 4.83 46.23 1.22
N SER A 574 6.07 46.21 1.66
CA SER A 574 7.20 46.29 0.73
C SER A 574 7.09 45.17 -0.29
N MET A 575 7.12 45.51 -1.57
CA MET A 575 7.05 44.58 -2.68
C MET A 575 8.19 44.80 -3.66
N GLN A 576 8.58 43.77 -4.40
CA GLN A 576 9.70 43.83 -5.35
C GLN A 576 9.39 44.73 -6.56
N HIS A 577 8.16 44.61 -7.07
CA HIS A 577 7.71 45.29 -8.28
C HIS A 577 6.40 46.07 -8.00
N PRO A 578 6.50 47.26 -7.41
CA PRO A 578 5.34 48.11 -7.28
C PRO A 578 4.87 48.56 -8.67
N LEU A 579 3.56 48.50 -8.91
CA LEU A 579 2.95 49.08 -10.10
C LEU A 579 2.36 50.42 -9.71
N ASP A 580 2.64 51.46 -10.52
CA ASP A 580 2.00 52.76 -10.34
C ASP A 580 0.46 52.57 -10.40
N ALA A 581 -0.28 53.23 -9.50
CA ALA A 581 -1.72 53.09 -9.33
C ALA A 581 -2.53 53.39 -10.60
N THR A 582 -1.88 53.85 -11.62
CA THR A 582 -2.39 54.04 -12.96
C THR A 582 -1.64 53.14 -13.95
N VAL A 583 -1.91 51.81 -13.91
CA VAL A 583 -1.66 51.04 -15.09
C VAL A 583 -2.56 51.60 -16.17
N GLU A 584 -1.97 52.31 -17.15
CA GLU A 584 -2.70 53.18 -18.12
C GLU A 584 -3.87 52.48 -18.82
N ASP A 585 -3.90 51.15 -18.85
CA ASP A 585 -4.92 50.34 -19.53
C ASP A 585 -6.00 49.77 -18.61
N VAL A 586 -5.83 49.84 -17.27
CA VAL A 586 -6.85 49.35 -16.33
C VAL A 586 -7.95 50.38 -16.15
N PRO A 587 -9.22 50.12 -16.53
CA PRO A 587 -10.31 51.04 -16.37
C PRO A 587 -10.53 51.38 -14.89
N THR A 588 -10.80 52.62 -14.61
CA THR A 588 -11.22 53.11 -13.28
C THR A 588 -12.52 52.44 -12.81
N SER A 589 -13.22 51.76 -13.71
CA SER A 589 -14.43 50.97 -13.42
C SER A 589 -14.13 49.58 -12.84
N TRP A 590 -12.89 49.12 -12.85
CA TRP A 590 -12.51 47.89 -12.17
C TRP A 590 -12.70 48.07 -10.66
N PRO A 591 -13.33 47.09 -9.98
CA PRO A 591 -13.57 47.21 -8.55
C PRO A 591 -12.36 46.81 -7.71
N ILE A 592 -11.30 46.33 -8.36
CA ILE A 592 -10.04 45.86 -7.75
C ILE A 592 -8.87 46.56 -8.45
N ALA A 593 -8.02 47.22 -7.65
CA ALA A 593 -6.76 47.76 -8.14
C ALA A 593 -5.64 46.75 -8.01
N ILE A 594 -4.66 46.86 -8.87
CA ILE A 594 -3.44 46.02 -8.87
C ILE A 594 -2.29 46.90 -8.36
N LEU A 595 -1.75 46.56 -7.21
CA LEU A 595 -0.73 47.39 -6.55
C LEU A 595 0.70 46.99 -6.93
N GLY A 596 0.91 45.75 -7.27
CA GLY A 596 2.22 45.19 -7.64
C GLY A 596 2.31 43.69 -7.41
N TYR A 597 3.55 43.19 -7.49
CA TYR A 597 3.80 41.77 -7.33
C TYR A 597 5.21 41.49 -6.82
N ASP A 598 5.41 40.30 -6.25
CA ASP A 598 6.68 39.63 -6.01
C ASP A 598 6.81 38.43 -6.86
N LEU A 599 7.96 38.22 -7.50
CA LEU A 599 8.26 37.03 -8.31
C LEU A 599 9.61 36.48 -7.85
N ASP A 600 9.63 35.21 -7.46
CA ASP A 600 10.81 34.57 -6.88
C ASP A 600 12.00 34.55 -7.85
N ARG A 601 11.75 34.47 -9.16
CA ARG A 601 12.75 34.48 -10.22
C ARG A 601 12.14 34.78 -11.58
N GLU A 602 12.91 35.38 -12.47
CA GLU A 602 12.53 35.68 -13.86
C GLU A 602 12.99 34.62 -14.86
N VAL A 603 13.72 33.60 -14.41
CA VAL A 603 14.22 32.51 -15.24
C VAL A 603 13.80 31.20 -14.64
N ALA A 604 13.13 30.36 -15.42
CA ALA A 604 12.72 29.01 -15.00
C ALA A 604 12.94 27.98 -16.11
N ARG A 605 13.02 26.73 -15.75
CA ARG A 605 13.08 25.60 -16.70
C ARG A 605 11.74 24.95 -16.83
N VAL A 606 11.54 24.28 -17.96
CA VAL A 606 10.38 23.43 -18.19
C VAL A 606 10.24 22.42 -17.04
N GLY A 607 9.06 22.36 -16.39
CA GLY A 607 8.75 21.51 -15.25
C GLY A 607 9.02 22.17 -13.87
N GLU A 608 9.70 23.33 -13.80
CA GLU A 608 9.86 24.09 -12.58
C GLU A 608 8.64 24.97 -12.29
N THR A 609 8.46 25.38 -11.03
CA THR A 609 7.38 26.27 -10.59
C THR A 609 7.95 27.63 -10.22
N LEU A 610 7.35 28.69 -10.73
CA LEU A 610 7.56 30.08 -10.32
C LEU A 610 6.56 30.44 -9.22
N HIS A 611 7.00 31.16 -8.21
CA HIS A 611 6.13 31.64 -7.14
C HIS A 611 5.89 33.14 -7.32
N LEU A 612 4.64 33.47 -7.63
CA LEU A 612 4.17 34.85 -7.81
C LEU A 612 3.25 35.22 -6.66
N THR A 613 3.48 36.35 -6.02
CA THR A 613 2.52 36.98 -5.08
C THR A 613 1.99 38.26 -5.70
N LEU A 614 0.67 38.38 -5.85
CA LEU A 614 0.00 39.57 -6.35
C LEU A 614 -0.56 40.37 -5.19
N TYR A 615 -0.39 41.67 -5.21
CA TYR A 615 -0.96 42.59 -4.25
C TYR A 615 -2.12 43.33 -4.91
N LEU A 616 -3.33 43.05 -4.45
CA LEU A 616 -4.58 43.56 -4.99
C LEU A 616 -5.30 44.38 -3.93
N GLN A 617 -6.03 45.43 -4.32
CA GLN A 617 -6.81 46.25 -3.41
C GLN A 617 -8.26 46.36 -3.84
N ALA A 618 -9.17 46.10 -2.93
CA ALA A 618 -10.60 46.37 -3.19
C ALA A 618 -10.87 47.86 -3.15
N LEU A 619 -11.29 48.44 -4.25
CA LEU A 619 -11.63 49.89 -4.34
C LEU A 619 -13.00 50.21 -3.75
N GLN A 620 -13.88 49.22 -3.70
CA GLN A 620 -15.25 49.34 -3.17
C GLN A 620 -15.69 48.01 -2.59
N LYS A 621 -16.84 47.97 -1.95
CA LYS A 621 -17.42 46.68 -1.55
C LYS A 621 -17.79 45.88 -2.78
N LEU A 622 -17.30 44.65 -2.86
CA LEU A 622 -17.53 43.77 -3.99
C LEU A 622 -18.87 43.07 -3.81
N ASP A 623 -19.70 43.12 -4.83
CA ASP A 623 -21.07 42.59 -4.85
C ASP A 623 -21.17 41.24 -5.55
N GLU A 624 -20.12 40.83 -6.24
CA GLU A 624 -19.99 39.53 -6.90
C GLU A 624 -18.59 38.93 -6.69
N TYR A 625 -18.44 37.65 -7.07
CA TYR A 625 -17.16 36.99 -7.04
C TYR A 625 -16.32 37.38 -8.25
N TYR A 626 -15.20 37.99 -7.98
CA TYR A 626 -14.13 38.21 -8.93
C TYR A 626 -13.02 37.20 -8.70
N MET A 627 -12.49 36.63 -9.77
CA MET A 627 -11.39 35.67 -9.70
C MET A 627 -10.19 36.20 -10.48
N PRO A 628 -9.20 36.74 -9.82
CA PRO A 628 -7.92 37.04 -10.45
C PRO A 628 -7.28 35.75 -10.96
N TYR A 629 -6.66 35.77 -12.11
CA TYR A 629 -5.92 34.67 -12.70
C TYR A 629 -4.65 35.16 -13.38
N VAL A 630 -3.68 34.26 -13.49
CA VAL A 630 -2.41 34.55 -14.16
C VAL A 630 -2.31 33.70 -15.41
N HIS A 631 -1.94 34.30 -16.54
CA HIS A 631 -1.57 33.62 -17.76
C HIS A 631 -0.06 33.60 -17.92
N LEU A 632 0.46 32.44 -18.35
CA LEU A 632 1.79 32.32 -18.92
C LEU A 632 1.63 32.00 -20.40
N ALA A 633 2.21 32.81 -21.27
CA ALA A 633 2.19 32.59 -22.72
C ALA A 633 0.80 32.53 -23.35
N HIS A 634 -0.18 33.27 -22.81
CA HIS A 634 -1.59 33.34 -23.21
C HIS A 634 -2.37 31.99 -23.17
N TRP A 635 -1.73 30.87 -22.87
CA TRP A 635 -2.37 29.55 -22.96
C TRP A 635 -2.61 28.89 -21.62
N TYR A 636 -1.75 29.14 -20.66
CA TYR A 636 -1.82 28.50 -19.36
C TYR A 636 -2.41 29.46 -18.34
N ARG A 637 -3.57 29.10 -17.82
CA ARG A 637 -4.30 29.88 -16.83
C ARG A 637 -4.11 29.29 -15.45
N PHE A 638 -3.52 30.05 -14.53
CA PHE A 638 -3.34 29.69 -13.14
C PHE A 638 -4.28 30.49 -12.27
N THR A 639 -4.87 29.85 -11.29
CA THR A 639 -5.72 30.47 -10.28
C THR A 639 -5.12 30.24 -8.91
N THR A 640 -5.43 31.11 -7.95
CA THR A 640 -4.98 30.95 -6.59
C THR A 640 -5.73 29.85 -5.87
N ASP A 641 -5.05 29.11 -4.97
CA ASP A 641 -5.68 28.19 -4.02
C ASP A 641 -6.28 28.92 -2.81
N SER A 642 -6.09 30.24 -2.70
CA SER A 642 -6.70 31.05 -1.66
C SER A 642 -8.21 30.94 -1.73
N ARG A 643 -8.81 30.58 -0.61
CA ARG A 643 -10.27 30.55 -0.46
C ARG A 643 -10.81 31.83 0.15
N PHE A 644 -10.01 32.87 0.18
CA PHE A 644 -10.45 34.19 0.60
C PHE A 644 -11.19 34.88 -0.53
N LEU A 645 -12.46 34.54 -0.65
CA LEU A 645 -13.31 34.99 -1.73
C LEU A 645 -13.45 36.53 -1.72
N THR A 646 -13.41 37.14 -2.89
CA THR A 646 -13.45 38.60 -3.06
C THR A 646 -14.66 39.26 -2.41
N LEU A 647 -15.80 38.58 -2.27
CA LEU A 647 -16.97 39.08 -1.52
C LEU A 647 -16.70 39.45 -0.06
N PHE A 648 -15.64 38.93 0.54
CA PHE A 648 -15.25 39.21 1.93
C PHE A 648 -14.18 40.30 2.04
N TRP A 649 -13.71 40.83 0.91
CA TRP A 649 -12.76 41.95 0.92
C TRP A 649 -13.44 43.21 1.36
N GLU A 650 -12.76 44.00 2.20
CA GLU A 650 -13.26 45.30 2.65
C GLU A 650 -12.76 46.41 1.72
N PRO A 651 -13.51 47.48 1.53
CA PRO A 651 -13.05 48.62 0.75
C PRO A 651 -11.71 49.17 1.29
N GLY A 652 -10.75 49.39 0.40
CA GLY A 652 -9.40 49.80 0.75
C GLY A 652 -8.48 48.73 1.22
N GLN A 653 -8.98 47.52 1.46
CA GLN A 653 -8.16 46.40 1.91
C GLN A 653 -7.21 45.93 0.81
N VAL A 654 -5.92 45.80 1.18
CA VAL A 654 -4.90 45.14 0.35
C VAL A 654 -4.93 43.64 0.64
N VAL A 655 -5.01 42.82 -0.40
CA VAL A 655 -5.00 41.36 -0.33
C VAL A 655 -3.82 40.86 -1.15
N ALA A 656 -2.98 40.04 -0.53
CA ALA A 656 -1.90 39.34 -1.21
C ALA A 656 -2.37 37.92 -1.60
N GLU A 657 -2.25 37.60 -2.89
CA GLU A 657 -2.66 36.32 -3.48
C GLU A 657 -1.45 35.62 -4.07
N ARG A 658 -1.23 34.37 -3.69
CA ARG A 658 -0.12 33.56 -4.19
C ARG A 658 -0.56 32.68 -5.36
N TYR A 659 0.28 32.64 -6.40
CA TYR A 659 0.16 31.78 -7.56
C TYR A 659 1.40 30.94 -7.73
N ASP A 660 1.20 29.63 -7.86
CA ASP A 660 2.25 28.66 -8.19
C ASP A 660 2.17 28.38 -9.71
N VAL A 661 3.01 29.05 -10.47
CA VAL A 661 3.02 28.99 -11.94
C VAL A 661 4.01 27.91 -12.37
N THR A 662 3.53 26.67 -12.50
CA THR A 662 4.34 25.56 -12.99
C THR A 662 4.52 25.65 -14.50
N ILE A 663 5.78 25.69 -14.97
CA ILE A 663 6.11 25.73 -16.39
C ILE A 663 5.77 24.40 -17.04
N PRO A 664 4.77 24.35 -17.92
CA PRO A 664 4.32 23.10 -18.49
C PRO A 664 5.38 22.45 -19.37
N PHE A 665 5.44 21.12 -19.37
CA PHE A 665 6.25 20.37 -20.32
C PHE A 665 5.79 20.73 -21.74
N GLY A 666 6.73 21.03 -22.64
CA GLY A 666 6.43 21.47 -24.00
C GLY A 666 6.36 22.98 -24.20
N THR A 667 6.60 23.77 -23.14
CA THR A 667 6.83 25.20 -23.31
C THR A 667 8.16 25.42 -24.03
N GLU A 668 8.17 26.19 -25.10
CA GLU A 668 9.40 26.48 -25.85
C GLU A 668 10.38 27.34 -25.05
N PRO A 669 11.70 27.15 -25.11
CA PRO A 669 12.64 28.12 -24.59
C PRO A 669 12.43 29.45 -25.26
N GLY A 670 12.30 30.50 -24.47
CA GLY A 670 11.99 31.83 -24.98
C GLY A 670 11.63 32.78 -23.87
N GLN A 671 11.25 33.98 -24.26
CA GLN A 671 10.68 34.96 -23.34
C GLN A 671 9.18 34.95 -23.47
N TYR A 672 8.48 34.90 -22.34
CA TYR A 672 7.04 34.80 -22.29
C TYR A 672 6.46 35.82 -21.34
N PRO A 673 5.38 36.51 -21.74
CA PRO A 673 4.68 37.41 -20.85
C PRO A 673 3.97 36.61 -19.76
N LEU A 674 4.11 37.10 -18.53
CA LEU A 674 3.29 36.69 -17.40
C LEU A 674 2.23 37.76 -17.22
N GLU A 675 0.96 37.36 -17.43
CA GLU A 675 -0.14 38.29 -17.55
C GLU A 675 -1.19 38.05 -16.48
N LEU A 676 -1.80 39.13 -15.98
CA LEU A 676 -2.90 39.11 -15.01
C LEU A 676 -4.22 39.49 -15.67
N GLY A 677 -5.25 38.68 -15.43
CA GLY A 677 -6.62 39.04 -15.74
C GLY A 677 -7.54 38.81 -14.56
N ILE A 678 -8.77 39.34 -14.62
CA ILE A 678 -9.81 39.14 -13.59
C ILE A 678 -11.09 38.66 -14.27
N THR A 679 -11.64 37.56 -13.79
CA THR A 679 -12.94 37.04 -14.26
C THR A 679 -14.06 37.41 -13.30
N SER A 680 -15.16 37.97 -13.79
CA SER A 680 -16.42 37.97 -13.08
C SER A 680 -17.06 36.59 -13.14
N LEU A 681 -17.12 35.88 -12.03
CA LEU A 681 -17.66 34.50 -12.00
C LEU A 681 -19.18 34.48 -12.20
N SER A 682 -19.89 35.54 -11.80
CA SER A 682 -21.35 35.66 -11.99
C SER A 682 -21.71 35.82 -13.45
N ARG A 683 -20.90 36.55 -14.21
CA ARG A 683 -21.10 36.81 -15.66
C ARG A 683 -20.40 35.76 -16.54
N GLY A 684 -19.44 35.02 -16.01
CA GLY A 684 -18.63 34.07 -16.77
C GLY A 684 -17.75 34.78 -17.82
N GLN A 685 -17.33 36.03 -17.57
CA GLN A 685 -16.56 36.84 -18.51
C GLN A 685 -15.40 37.52 -17.80
N ASP A 686 -14.29 37.65 -18.53
CA ASP A 686 -13.16 38.42 -18.08
C ASP A 686 -13.44 39.93 -18.18
N LEU A 687 -12.93 40.67 -17.20
CA LEU A 687 -13.06 42.12 -17.17
C LEU A 687 -12.26 42.76 -18.30
N PRO A 688 -12.89 43.65 -19.13
CA PRO A 688 -12.18 44.29 -20.24
C PRO A 688 -11.23 45.38 -19.77
N LEU A 689 -10.14 45.54 -20.46
CA LEU A 689 -9.23 46.69 -20.39
C LEU A 689 -9.75 47.86 -21.24
N SER A 690 -9.17 49.04 -21.03
CA SER A 690 -9.48 50.25 -21.83
C SER A 690 -9.11 50.05 -23.31
N SER A 691 -8.05 49.26 -23.61
CA SER A 691 -7.62 48.86 -24.95
C SER A 691 -8.49 47.82 -25.62
N GLY A 692 -9.40 47.20 -24.86
CA GLY A 692 -10.28 46.11 -25.34
C GLY A 692 -9.71 44.71 -25.10
N GLY A 693 -8.51 44.57 -24.54
CA GLY A 693 -7.96 43.32 -24.02
C GLY A 693 -8.59 42.89 -22.69
N THR A 694 -8.10 41.80 -22.11
CA THR A 694 -8.59 41.28 -20.81
C THR A 694 -7.45 40.95 -19.83
N THR A 695 -6.20 41.09 -20.24
CA THR A 695 -5.01 40.80 -19.44
C THR A 695 -4.01 41.93 -19.51
N ILE A 696 -3.31 42.17 -18.42
CA ILE A 696 -2.16 43.10 -18.35
C ILE A 696 -0.87 42.28 -18.17
N GLU A 697 0.21 42.68 -18.81
CA GLU A 697 1.53 42.09 -18.61
C GLU A 697 2.12 42.56 -17.29
N LEU A 698 2.51 41.62 -16.44
CA LEU A 698 3.20 41.85 -15.18
C LEU A 698 4.72 41.82 -15.36
N ALA A 699 5.19 40.75 -16.00
CA ALA A 699 6.61 40.50 -16.21
C ALA A 699 6.84 39.69 -17.49
N THR A 700 8.07 39.70 -17.96
CA THR A 700 8.53 38.77 -18.98
C THR A 700 9.43 37.74 -18.34
N VAL A 701 9.05 36.46 -18.42
CA VAL A 701 9.79 35.33 -17.86
C VAL A 701 10.57 34.60 -18.96
N ARG A 702 11.84 34.32 -18.72
CA ARG A 702 12.68 33.53 -19.62
C ARG A 702 12.58 32.02 -19.26
N ILE A 703 12.06 31.24 -20.19
CA ILE A 703 11.97 29.79 -20.04
C ILE A 703 13.17 29.14 -20.72
N GLU A 704 13.89 28.27 -19.99
CA GLU A 704 15.01 27.48 -20.48
C GLU A 704 14.60 26.03 -20.74
N ALA A 705 15.30 25.35 -21.65
CA ALA A 705 15.10 23.93 -21.92
C ALA A 705 15.39 23.08 -20.66
N SER A 706 14.67 21.97 -20.55
CA SER A 706 14.99 20.95 -19.53
C SER A 706 16.39 20.36 -19.79
N GLN A 707 17.19 20.18 -18.74
CA GLN A 707 18.56 19.65 -18.82
C GLN A 707 18.62 18.12 -18.68
N ILE A 708 17.65 17.37 -19.19
CA ILE A 708 17.72 15.91 -19.22
C ILE A 708 18.91 15.50 -20.09
N GLN A 709 19.85 14.74 -19.53
CA GLN A 709 20.98 14.18 -20.26
C GLN A 709 20.77 12.67 -20.45
N PRO A 710 20.99 12.11 -21.64
CA PRO A 710 20.92 10.67 -21.84
C PRO A 710 21.98 9.96 -20.98
N PRO A 711 21.65 8.80 -20.37
CA PRO A 711 22.57 8.07 -19.51
C PRO A 711 23.92 7.79 -20.18
N SER A 712 25.02 8.07 -19.48
CA SER A 712 26.37 7.90 -20.01
C SER A 712 26.80 6.43 -20.21
N ASP A 713 26.11 5.52 -19.54
CA ASP A 713 26.33 4.06 -19.61
C ASP A 713 25.85 3.43 -20.94
N ILE A 714 25.08 4.17 -21.74
CA ILE A 714 24.65 3.71 -23.07
C ILE A 714 25.67 4.20 -24.10
N THR A 715 26.51 3.29 -24.61
CA THR A 715 27.67 3.60 -25.49
C THR A 715 27.35 3.69 -27.00
N LYS A 716 26.13 3.36 -27.44
CA LYS A 716 25.75 3.43 -28.83
C LYS A 716 25.64 4.87 -29.34
N LYS A 717 26.13 5.13 -30.59
CA LYS A 717 25.86 6.35 -31.33
C LYS A 717 24.38 6.51 -31.62
N ALA A 718 23.98 7.72 -32.05
CA ALA A 718 22.62 8.02 -32.50
C ALA A 718 22.04 6.89 -33.37
N LEU A 719 20.81 6.48 -33.07
CA LEU A 719 20.20 5.28 -33.65
C LEU A 719 19.46 5.60 -34.95
N ALA A 720 18.76 6.73 -35.05
CA ALA A 720 17.96 7.12 -36.20
C ALA A 720 17.64 8.61 -36.21
N ASN A 721 17.64 9.22 -37.42
CA ASN A 721 17.23 10.60 -37.63
C ASN A 721 15.87 10.63 -38.36
N PHE A 722 14.84 11.05 -37.71
CA PHE A 722 13.46 11.10 -38.19
C PHE A 722 13.22 12.46 -38.84
N ASP A 723 13.10 12.48 -40.16
CA ASP A 723 12.80 13.66 -41.00
C ASP A 723 13.71 14.89 -40.73
N SER A 724 14.95 14.64 -40.28
CA SER A 724 15.86 15.71 -39.82
C SER A 724 15.27 16.60 -38.70
N LYS A 725 14.16 16.19 -38.08
CA LYS A 725 13.49 16.92 -36.99
C LYS A 725 13.80 16.35 -35.63
N ILE A 726 13.88 15.02 -35.54
CA ILE A 726 14.08 14.31 -34.29
C ILE A 726 15.13 13.23 -34.43
N LEU A 727 16.07 13.18 -33.53
CA LEU A 727 17.11 12.16 -33.44
C LEU A 727 16.78 11.18 -32.30
N LEU A 728 16.61 9.90 -32.60
CA LEU A 728 16.68 8.87 -31.57
C LEU A 728 18.14 8.68 -31.16
N GLU A 729 18.53 9.32 -30.08
CA GLU A 729 19.93 9.36 -29.65
C GLU A 729 20.34 8.07 -28.98
N LYS A 730 19.53 7.56 -28.09
CA LYS A 730 19.76 6.33 -27.32
C LYS A 730 18.45 5.58 -27.05
N ALA A 731 18.58 4.29 -26.76
CA ALA A 731 17.45 3.48 -26.31
C ALA A 731 17.91 2.40 -25.32
N ARG A 732 17.02 1.99 -24.42
CA ARG A 732 17.23 0.89 -23.49
C ARG A 732 16.00 -0.02 -23.52
N THR A 733 16.22 -1.33 -23.62
CA THR A 733 15.17 -2.36 -23.52
C THR A 733 15.48 -3.28 -22.34
N ASN A 734 14.51 -3.52 -21.48
CA ASN A 734 14.64 -4.37 -20.29
C ASN A 734 13.32 -5.12 -20.01
N PRO A 735 13.36 -6.45 -19.77
CA PRO A 735 14.51 -7.34 -19.91
C PRO A 735 14.80 -7.70 -21.38
N THR A 736 15.99 -8.22 -21.66
CA THR A 736 16.36 -8.77 -22.97
C THR A 736 16.04 -10.27 -23.10
N LEU A 737 15.74 -10.93 -21.99
CA LEU A 737 15.19 -12.29 -21.89
C LEU A 737 13.80 -12.18 -21.29
N ALA A 738 12.79 -12.62 -22.00
CA ALA A 738 11.39 -12.45 -21.62
C ALA A 738 10.57 -13.73 -21.76
N HIS A 739 9.40 -13.76 -21.18
CA HIS A 739 8.41 -14.85 -21.31
C HIS A 739 7.14 -14.35 -22.00
N PRO A 740 6.36 -15.22 -22.65
CA PRO A 740 5.07 -14.86 -23.21
C PRO A 740 4.17 -14.18 -22.17
N GLY A 741 3.53 -13.08 -22.52
CA GLY A 741 2.72 -12.27 -21.62
C GLY A 741 3.50 -11.34 -20.69
N GLN A 742 4.81 -11.33 -20.73
CA GLN A 742 5.64 -10.44 -19.91
C GLN A 742 5.66 -9.03 -20.49
N ALA A 743 5.76 -8.05 -19.59
CA ALA A 743 5.94 -6.65 -19.93
C ALA A 743 7.42 -6.33 -20.15
N LEU A 744 7.71 -5.63 -21.25
CA LEU A 744 9.00 -5.07 -21.60
C LEU A 744 8.98 -3.58 -21.33
N SER A 745 9.98 -3.06 -20.66
CA SER A 745 10.20 -1.62 -20.48
C SER A 745 11.18 -1.13 -21.52
N ILE A 746 10.74 -0.22 -22.39
CA ILE A 746 11.56 0.40 -23.43
C ILE A 746 11.65 1.89 -23.13
N THR A 747 12.86 2.41 -22.96
CA THR A 747 13.11 3.85 -22.77
C THR A 747 13.84 4.38 -24.00
N LEU A 748 13.28 5.42 -24.61
CA LEU A 748 13.80 6.09 -25.79
C LEU A 748 14.29 7.48 -25.39
N TYR A 749 15.47 7.87 -25.84
CA TYR A 749 16.02 9.22 -25.61
C TYR A 749 16.02 9.97 -26.92
N TRP A 750 15.07 10.88 -27.05
CA TRP A 750 14.87 11.70 -28.22
C TRP A 750 15.60 13.03 -28.07
N ARG A 751 16.37 13.44 -29.08
CA ARG A 751 16.89 14.81 -29.20
C ARG A 751 16.17 15.54 -30.31
N VAL A 752 15.62 16.68 -30.02
CA VAL A 752 14.96 17.53 -31.00
C VAL A 752 16.00 18.30 -31.82
N LEU A 753 15.90 18.22 -33.12
CA LEU A 753 16.82 18.90 -34.05
C LEU A 753 16.19 20.16 -34.66
N GLN A 754 14.85 20.13 -34.85
CA GLN A 754 14.08 21.26 -35.40
C GLN A 754 12.66 21.22 -34.81
N PRO A 755 11.96 22.36 -34.79
CA PRO A 755 10.55 22.43 -34.42
C PRO A 755 9.70 21.48 -35.27
N MET A 756 8.75 20.82 -34.64
CA MET A 756 7.82 19.91 -35.32
C MET A 756 6.58 20.66 -35.81
N ASP A 757 6.06 20.25 -36.94
CA ASP A 757 4.94 20.86 -37.62
C ASP A 757 3.61 20.12 -37.40
N GLU A 758 3.65 18.89 -36.87
CA GLU A 758 2.47 18.12 -36.49
C GLU A 758 2.72 17.27 -35.24
N CYS A 759 1.63 16.76 -34.66
CA CYS A 759 1.71 15.80 -33.55
C CYS A 759 2.04 14.42 -34.07
N TYR A 760 3.03 13.75 -33.45
CA TYR A 760 3.45 12.42 -33.78
C TYR A 760 3.06 11.41 -32.70
N THR A 761 2.70 10.21 -33.17
CA THR A 761 2.59 9.02 -32.34
C THR A 761 3.86 8.21 -32.51
N VAL A 762 4.48 7.85 -31.43
CA VAL A 762 5.59 6.88 -31.41
C VAL A 762 4.99 5.48 -31.35
N PHE A 763 5.37 4.60 -32.24
CA PHE A 763 5.05 3.19 -32.17
C PHE A 763 6.27 2.39 -31.69
N VAL A 764 6.03 1.43 -30.83
CA VAL A 764 7.01 0.48 -30.32
C VAL A 764 6.43 -0.91 -30.48
N HIS A 765 6.99 -1.71 -31.36
CA HIS A 765 6.53 -3.05 -31.65
C HIS A 765 7.62 -4.09 -31.35
N VAL A 766 7.18 -5.27 -30.96
CA VAL A 766 8.00 -6.47 -30.88
C VAL A 766 7.59 -7.39 -32.02
N ILE A 767 8.50 -7.66 -32.92
CA ILE A 767 8.24 -8.39 -34.16
C ILE A 767 9.12 -9.64 -34.30
N ASP A 768 8.60 -10.66 -34.96
CA ASP A 768 9.35 -11.85 -35.37
C ASP A 768 10.08 -11.66 -36.75
N PRO A 769 10.88 -12.64 -37.20
CA PRO A 769 11.56 -12.58 -38.51
C PRO A 769 10.64 -12.40 -39.71
N SER A 770 9.35 -12.70 -39.55
CA SER A 770 8.34 -12.52 -40.59
C SER A 770 7.65 -11.15 -40.55
N ASN A 771 8.09 -10.24 -39.66
CA ASN A 771 7.48 -8.95 -39.35
C ASN A 771 6.08 -9.05 -38.71
N ARG A 772 5.72 -10.19 -38.12
CA ARG A 772 4.50 -10.28 -37.32
C ARG A 772 4.69 -9.66 -35.96
N ILE A 773 3.74 -8.82 -35.54
CA ILE A 773 3.75 -8.12 -34.26
C ILE A 773 3.29 -9.07 -33.15
N TRP A 774 4.07 -9.21 -32.10
CA TRP A 774 3.81 -10.01 -30.91
C TRP A 774 3.68 -9.17 -29.63
N GLY A 775 3.89 -7.88 -29.72
CA GLY A 775 3.62 -6.90 -28.68
C GLY A 775 3.71 -5.52 -29.28
N GLN A 776 2.84 -4.62 -28.87
CA GLN A 776 2.86 -3.27 -29.42
C GLN A 776 2.40 -2.23 -28.40
N LYS A 777 2.89 -1.03 -28.55
CA LYS A 777 2.42 0.16 -27.87
C LYS A 777 2.59 1.35 -28.80
N ASP A 778 1.46 1.85 -29.32
CA ASP A 778 1.40 3.06 -30.14
C ASP A 778 0.80 4.16 -29.28
N PHE A 779 1.59 5.17 -28.96
CA PHE A 779 1.11 6.23 -28.08
C PHE A 779 1.86 7.55 -28.36
N THR A 780 1.23 8.65 -27.96
CA THR A 780 1.94 9.93 -27.88
C THR A 780 3.08 9.80 -26.87
N SER A 781 4.10 10.62 -27.00
CA SER A 781 5.28 10.60 -26.15
C SER A 781 4.99 10.65 -24.65
N LEU A 782 5.95 10.25 -23.82
CA LEU A 782 5.83 10.09 -22.38
C LEU A 782 4.77 9.04 -21.98
N GLY A 783 4.68 7.96 -22.78
CA GLY A 783 3.76 6.85 -22.53
C GLY A 783 2.29 7.24 -22.51
N GLY A 784 1.93 8.37 -23.14
CA GLY A 784 0.58 8.93 -23.14
C GLY A 784 0.20 9.72 -21.88
N SER A 785 1.15 9.96 -21.00
CA SER A 785 0.94 10.79 -19.81
C SER A 785 1.05 12.29 -20.09
N TYR A 786 1.35 12.65 -21.32
CA TYR A 786 1.35 14.05 -21.75
C TYR A 786 -0.09 14.61 -21.68
N PRO A 787 -0.36 15.70 -20.93
CA PRO A 787 -1.71 16.21 -20.77
C PRO A 787 -2.36 16.48 -22.12
N ASN A 788 -3.59 16.01 -22.34
CA ASN A 788 -4.29 16.10 -23.63
C ASN A 788 -4.51 17.53 -24.14
N PHE A 789 -4.39 18.56 -23.30
CA PHE A 789 -4.50 19.97 -23.68
C PHE A 789 -3.20 20.60 -24.19
N LEU A 790 -2.08 19.87 -24.08
CA LEU A 790 -0.77 20.24 -24.64
C LEU A 790 -0.51 19.59 -26.00
N TRP A 791 -1.55 19.36 -26.77
CA TRP A 791 -1.55 18.72 -28.10
C TRP A 791 -0.77 19.49 -29.16
N ILE A 792 0.18 20.28 -28.79
CA ILE A 792 1.04 20.96 -29.72
C ILE A 792 2.37 20.23 -29.66
N PRO A 793 2.94 19.88 -30.81
CA PRO A 793 4.25 19.23 -30.90
C PRO A 793 5.33 20.20 -30.46
N LYS A 794 5.41 20.48 -29.18
CA LYS A 794 6.37 21.44 -28.64
C LYS A 794 7.54 20.76 -27.99
N TRP A 795 8.10 19.84 -28.71
CA TRP A 795 9.42 19.43 -28.42
C TRP A 795 10.38 20.48 -28.97
N LEU A 796 11.38 20.86 -28.21
CA LEU A 796 12.15 22.06 -28.42
C LEU A 796 13.51 21.73 -29.02
N GLU A 797 13.96 22.51 -29.98
CA GLU A 797 15.29 22.36 -30.53
C GLU A 797 16.36 22.25 -29.43
N GLY A 798 17.17 21.20 -29.48
CA GLY A 798 18.19 20.89 -28.51
C GLY A 798 17.68 20.14 -27.25
N GLN A 799 16.37 20.03 -27.02
CA GLN A 799 15.80 19.31 -25.90
C GLN A 799 16.03 17.80 -26.03
N VAL A 800 16.33 17.15 -24.90
CA VAL A 800 16.33 15.70 -24.80
C VAL A 800 15.13 15.25 -23.98
N ILE A 801 14.42 14.25 -24.47
CA ILE A 801 13.22 13.70 -23.86
C ILE A 801 13.45 12.24 -23.55
N ASP A 802 13.24 11.78 -22.32
CA ASP A 802 13.20 10.38 -21.94
C ASP A 802 11.75 9.87 -22.04
N ASP A 803 11.52 9.07 -23.05
CA ASP A 803 10.20 8.58 -23.40
C ASP A 803 10.10 7.09 -23.09
N ARG A 804 9.15 6.71 -22.22
CA ARG A 804 9.07 5.37 -21.63
C ARG A 804 7.83 4.63 -22.09
N TYR A 805 8.03 3.43 -22.60
CA TYR A 805 6.96 2.54 -23.07
C TYR A 805 6.99 1.22 -22.31
N THR A 806 5.81 0.72 -21.99
CA THR A 806 5.63 -0.65 -21.50
C THR A 806 4.90 -1.43 -22.57
N VAL A 807 5.59 -2.37 -23.22
CA VAL A 807 5.04 -3.27 -24.24
C VAL A 807 4.80 -4.63 -23.61
N ILE A 808 3.58 -5.13 -23.69
CA ILE A 808 3.22 -6.46 -23.18
C ILE A 808 3.28 -7.43 -24.34
N LEU A 809 4.07 -8.50 -24.21
CA LEU A 809 4.13 -9.59 -25.17
C LEU A 809 2.81 -10.36 -25.20
N ASP A 810 2.39 -10.78 -26.37
CA ASP A 810 1.24 -11.68 -26.53
C ASP A 810 1.48 -12.94 -25.71
N PRO A 811 0.52 -13.40 -24.89
CA PRO A 811 0.65 -14.66 -24.16
C PRO A 811 0.87 -15.89 -25.03
N GLN A 812 0.61 -15.80 -26.33
CA GLN A 812 0.85 -16.85 -27.33
C GLN A 812 2.17 -16.69 -28.09
N THR A 813 3.04 -15.76 -27.68
CA THR A 813 4.35 -15.54 -28.32
C THR A 813 5.17 -16.84 -28.25
N PRO A 814 5.56 -17.45 -29.38
CA PRO A 814 6.42 -18.63 -29.37
C PRO A 814 7.81 -18.34 -28.81
N PRO A 815 8.49 -19.34 -28.25
CA PRO A 815 9.92 -19.19 -27.92
C PRO A 815 10.74 -18.89 -29.19
N GLY A 816 11.65 -17.91 -29.10
CA GLY A 816 12.46 -17.49 -30.25
C GLY A 816 13.13 -16.14 -30.06
N GLU A 817 13.78 -15.66 -31.13
CA GLU A 817 14.34 -14.31 -31.19
C GLU A 817 13.33 -13.35 -31.84
N TYR A 818 13.20 -12.17 -31.23
CA TYR A 818 12.32 -11.10 -31.63
C TYR A 818 13.10 -9.79 -31.66
N TRP A 819 12.64 -8.84 -32.46
CA TRP A 819 13.23 -7.50 -32.53
C TRP A 819 12.28 -6.45 -32.00
N VAL A 820 12.84 -5.45 -31.32
CA VAL A 820 12.11 -4.25 -30.94
C VAL A 820 12.29 -3.21 -32.04
N GLU A 821 11.21 -2.88 -32.75
CA GLU A 821 11.18 -1.80 -33.71
C GLU A 821 10.51 -0.56 -33.15
N VAL A 822 11.01 0.60 -33.54
CA VAL A 822 10.48 1.92 -33.15
C VAL A 822 10.37 2.80 -34.38
N GLY A 823 9.32 3.58 -34.43
CA GLY A 823 9.12 4.61 -35.44
C GLY A 823 8.09 5.64 -34.98
N MET A 824 7.79 6.56 -35.87
CA MET A 824 6.80 7.60 -35.67
C MET A 824 5.85 7.73 -36.85
N TYR A 825 4.62 8.19 -36.57
CA TYR A 825 3.69 8.61 -37.60
C TYR A 825 2.90 9.85 -37.15
N GLY A 826 2.56 10.72 -38.14
CA GLY A 826 1.74 11.90 -37.87
C GLY A 826 0.30 11.51 -37.45
N ILE A 827 -0.21 12.07 -36.39
CA ILE A 827 -1.57 11.75 -35.89
C ILE A 827 -2.63 12.14 -36.93
N ALA A 828 -2.49 13.30 -37.56
CA ALA A 828 -3.43 13.79 -38.52
C ALA A 828 -3.29 13.11 -39.91
N THR A 829 -2.07 12.79 -40.29
CA THR A 829 -1.73 12.25 -41.60
C THR A 829 -1.66 10.74 -41.67
N THR A 830 -1.49 10.08 -40.53
CA THR A 830 -1.22 8.64 -40.40
C THR A 830 -0.01 8.15 -41.21
N ARG A 831 0.78 9.08 -41.72
CA ARG A 831 2.00 8.77 -42.48
C ARG A 831 3.16 8.55 -41.56
N ARG A 832 3.93 7.49 -41.84
CA ARG A 832 5.17 7.22 -41.09
C ARG A 832 6.23 8.28 -41.42
N VAL A 833 6.99 8.67 -40.43
CA VAL A 833 8.06 9.66 -40.55
C VAL A 833 9.28 8.96 -41.17
N PRO A 834 9.86 9.49 -42.24
CA PRO A 834 11.03 8.89 -42.88
C PRO A 834 12.26 9.03 -41.99
N ILE A 835 13.17 8.03 -42.09
CA ILE A 835 14.46 8.03 -41.40
C ILE A 835 15.56 8.25 -42.42
N PHE A 836 16.43 9.17 -42.08
CA PHE A 836 17.61 9.51 -42.91
C PHE A 836 18.92 9.13 -42.21
N ASP A 837 19.94 8.77 -42.97
CA ASP A 837 21.30 8.59 -42.46
C ASP A 837 22.03 9.94 -42.33
N GLY A 838 23.34 9.87 -41.92
CA GLY A 838 24.16 11.07 -41.76
C GLY A 838 24.46 11.83 -43.08
N GLU A 839 24.15 11.22 -44.22
CA GLU A 839 24.29 11.81 -45.57
C GLU A 839 22.93 12.21 -46.15
N LEU A 840 21.87 12.16 -45.35
CA LEU A 840 20.49 12.46 -45.71
C LEU A 840 19.87 11.48 -46.76
N ASN A 841 20.40 10.26 -46.89
CA ASN A 841 19.76 9.22 -47.68
C ASN A 841 18.64 8.57 -46.88
N LEU A 842 17.50 8.30 -47.54
CA LEU A 842 16.37 7.58 -46.92
C LEU A 842 16.75 6.15 -46.59
N THR A 843 16.73 5.78 -45.32
CA THR A 843 17.07 4.42 -44.85
C THR A 843 15.82 3.61 -44.45
N GLY A 844 14.69 4.26 -44.25
CA GLY A 844 13.44 3.58 -43.90
C GLY A 844 12.43 4.48 -43.16
N ASP A 845 11.52 3.87 -42.47
CA ASP A 845 10.47 4.51 -41.63
C ASP A 845 10.41 3.93 -40.22
N ARG A 846 11.36 3.06 -39.87
CA ARG A 846 11.48 2.42 -38.54
C ARG A 846 12.94 2.05 -38.25
N VAL A 847 13.29 1.93 -37.01
CA VAL A 847 14.61 1.51 -36.52
C VAL A 847 14.48 0.28 -35.62
N ILE A 848 15.40 -0.65 -35.75
CA ILE A 848 15.53 -1.81 -34.88
C ILE A 848 16.48 -1.47 -33.73
N LEU A 849 15.96 -1.46 -32.52
CA LEU A 849 16.74 -1.14 -31.31
C LEU A 849 17.67 -2.29 -30.90
N GLY A 850 17.22 -3.52 -31.05
CA GLY A 850 17.93 -4.74 -30.68
C GLY A 850 17.02 -5.95 -30.71
N SER A 851 17.59 -7.12 -30.39
CA SER A 851 16.83 -8.36 -30.21
C SER A 851 16.51 -8.62 -28.76
N ILE A 852 15.38 -9.28 -28.53
CA ILE A 852 15.00 -9.90 -27.25
C ILE A 852 14.79 -11.40 -27.51
N ARG A 853 15.07 -12.22 -26.50
CA ARG A 853 14.82 -13.66 -26.54
C ARG A 853 13.60 -13.99 -25.70
N VAL A 854 12.67 -14.72 -26.27
CA VAL A 854 11.49 -15.23 -25.57
C VAL A 854 11.68 -16.71 -25.29
N GLU A 855 11.48 -17.14 -24.01
CA GLU A 855 11.61 -18.54 -23.57
C GLU A 855 10.35 -19.08 -22.94
#